data_0d4bdee75979a2bd03ee823faf4c2fdc
#
_entry.id   0d4bdee75979a2bd03ee823faf4c2fdc
#
_cell.length_a   1.000
_cell.length_b   1.000
_cell.length_c   1.000
_cell.angle_alpha   90.00
_cell.angle_beta   90.00
_cell.angle_gamma   90.00
#
_symmetry.space_group_name_H-M   'P 1'
#
loop_
_entity.id
_entity.type
_entity.pdbx_description
1 polymer ?
#
loop_
_entity_poly.entity_id
_entity_poly.type
_entity_poly.pdbx_seq_one_letter_code
_entity_poly.pdbx_strand_id
1 'polypeptide(L)'
;MIKVTLENGEVKEFDSQLSAFDAARELGVAKTACAAEIDGKVCDLRTTLTDGCTVKFLTFEDEQGQRAFNHTASHVLAQAVKRLFPATKLAIGPAIENGFYYDFDTEEPFTTDTLAKIEAEMKKIVKESIRLEHFTMAPDEAIKYLEEQGEPYKVELCQEHAGKGEPISFYKQGDFTDLCAGPHLMSTSPVKAFKLTSVTGAYWRGSEKNKMLTRIYGTAFPSKDALNAHLEALEDAKRRDHNKIGRELEYFTTVDYIGQGLPILLPKGAKVVQIMQRWVEDVEAKHGCQLTKTPYMAKRELYKISGHWDHYLDGMFVLGDPHDETKECFALRPMTCPFQYQVFLNRQRSYRDLPMRLTETSTLFRNEDSGEMHGLIRVRQFTISEGHYILRPEQLEDEFRNCLELAKYCLDTVGLLEDCTFRFSQWDPANPKNKYEGTAEQWEIAQATMKTILDDLGVEYTIGIDEAAFYGPKLDIQYKNVFGKEDTLVTIQIDMLLAQRFGMEYVDVDGTKKNPYIIHRTSLGCYERTLAYLLEKYAGALPLWLSPEQVRILPITDRAKDYAESIAKRFDDMNMRVTVDNRNEKIGYKIRQAQLEKIPYFFILGDKEVEDNTVSLRSRKDGDLGASPLEDVIAKIVKENAEKAR
;
A
#
# COMPACT_ATOMS: atom_id res chain seq x y z
N MET A 1 11.43 -46.90 12.62
CA MET A 1 12.23 -45.72 12.29
C MET A 1 11.59 -45.02 11.13
N ILE A 2 11.54 -43.69 11.17
CA ILE A 2 11.14 -42.83 10.04
C ILE A 2 12.27 -41.85 9.74
N LYS A 3 12.43 -41.49 8.48
CA LYS A 3 13.40 -40.48 8.01
C LYS A 3 12.64 -39.21 7.66
N VAL A 4 13.10 -38.10 8.20
CA VAL A 4 12.50 -36.79 7.96
C VAL A 4 13.60 -35.86 7.44
N THR A 5 13.33 -35.18 6.33
CA THR A 5 14.24 -34.18 5.76
C THR A 5 13.91 -32.80 6.32
N LEU A 6 14.88 -32.14 6.91
CA LEU A 6 14.74 -30.76 7.40
C LEU A 6 14.91 -29.76 6.24
N GLU A 7 14.47 -28.49 6.44
CA GLU A 7 14.58 -27.40 5.46
C GLU A 7 16.02 -27.21 4.90
N ASN A 8 17.04 -27.43 5.76
CA ASN A 8 18.45 -27.33 5.36
C ASN A 8 18.98 -28.54 4.57
N GLY A 9 18.11 -29.52 4.24
CA GLY A 9 18.47 -30.74 3.54
C GLY A 9 19.05 -31.85 4.45
N GLU A 10 19.16 -31.61 5.76
CA GLU A 10 19.63 -32.65 6.71
C GLU A 10 18.53 -33.67 6.94
N VAL A 11 18.90 -34.96 6.86
CA VAL A 11 17.99 -36.08 7.14
C VAL A 11 18.14 -36.52 8.60
N LYS A 12 17.07 -36.50 9.36
CA LYS A 12 17.00 -37.01 10.73
C LYS A 12 16.22 -38.33 10.78
N GLU A 13 16.71 -39.26 11.56
CA GLU A 13 16.07 -40.54 11.82
C GLU A 13 15.42 -40.54 13.23
N PHE A 14 14.15 -40.93 13.31
CA PHE A 14 13.44 -41.07 14.55
C PHE A 14 13.01 -42.53 14.73
N ASP A 15 13.06 -43.05 15.96
CA ASP A 15 12.82 -44.46 16.27
C ASP A 15 11.39 -44.94 16.01
N SER A 16 10.43 -44.01 16.00
CA SER A 16 9.03 -44.29 15.75
C SER A 16 8.36 -43.10 15.05
N GLN A 17 7.16 -43.31 14.56
CA GLN A 17 6.30 -42.24 14.10
C GLN A 17 5.94 -41.31 15.27
N LEU A 18 6.15 -40.01 15.10
CA LEU A 18 5.97 -38.98 16.14
C LEU A 18 5.28 -37.74 15.56
N SER A 19 4.77 -36.88 16.43
CA SER A 19 4.24 -35.60 16.03
C SER A 19 5.35 -34.61 15.63
N ALA A 20 5.01 -33.61 14.79
CA ALA A 20 5.93 -32.52 14.49
C ALA A 20 6.42 -31.80 15.78
N PHE A 21 5.57 -31.73 16.83
CA PHE A 21 5.97 -31.16 18.12
C PHE A 21 7.02 -32.00 18.83
N ASP A 22 6.88 -33.31 18.83
CA ASP A 22 7.88 -34.19 19.46
C ASP A 22 9.20 -34.15 18.71
N ALA A 23 9.16 -34.12 17.36
CA ALA A 23 10.35 -33.91 16.55
C ALA A 23 11.02 -32.54 16.85
N ALA A 24 10.23 -31.46 16.93
CA ALA A 24 10.74 -30.15 17.32
C ALA A 24 11.40 -30.15 18.70
N ARG A 25 10.84 -30.93 19.63
CA ARG A 25 11.39 -31.07 21.00
C ARG A 25 12.74 -31.80 20.99
N GLU A 26 12.85 -32.89 20.24
CA GLU A 26 14.12 -33.63 20.10
C GLU A 26 15.19 -32.79 19.41
N LEU A 27 14.80 -31.94 18.45
CA LEU A 27 15.68 -31.01 17.76
C LEU A 27 15.97 -29.71 18.54
N GLY A 28 15.32 -29.51 19.71
CA GLY A 28 15.53 -28.34 20.56
C GLY A 28 14.84 -27.06 20.11
N VAL A 29 13.98 -27.10 19.08
CA VAL A 29 13.29 -25.93 18.51
C VAL A 29 11.82 -25.75 18.96
N ALA A 30 11.28 -26.67 19.76
CA ALA A 30 9.87 -26.67 20.19
C ALA A 30 9.43 -25.40 20.94
N LYS A 31 10.36 -24.65 21.55
CA LYS A 31 10.04 -23.41 22.30
C LYS A 31 9.67 -22.25 21.41
N THR A 32 10.21 -22.22 20.19
CA THR A 32 10.01 -21.14 19.22
C THR A 32 9.08 -21.54 18.08
N ALA A 33 8.88 -22.84 17.85
CA ALA A 33 8.00 -23.35 16.81
C ALA A 33 6.51 -23.01 17.10
N CYS A 34 5.87 -22.37 16.16
CA CYS A 34 4.44 -22.02 16.19
C CYS A 34 3.59 -22.97 15.35
N ALA A 35 4.11 -23.44 14.23
CA ALA A 35 3.50 -24.39 13.29
C ALA A 35 4.58 -25.19 12.57
N ALA A 36 4.21 -26.08 11.67
CA ALA A 36 5.13 -26.80 10.78
C ALA A 36 4.63 -26.71 9.34
N GLU A 37 5.56 -26.65 8.40
CA GLU A 37 5.28 -26.93 6.99
C GLU A 37 5.79 -28.33 6.68
N ILE A 38 4.87 -29.20 6.26
CA ILE A 38 5.14 -30.60 5.96
C ILE A 38 4.82 -30.82 4.49
N ASP A 39 5.83 -31.19 3.70
CA ASP A 39 5.71 -31.39 2.23
C ASP A 39 5.05 -30.18 1.52
N GLY A 40 5.44 -28.95 1.92
CA GLY A 40 4.93 -27.69 1.38
C GLY A 40 3.55 -27.27 1.90
N LYS A 41 2.95 -28.03 2.84
CA LYS A 41 1.66 -27.69 3.44
C LYS A 41 1.82 -27.26 4.89
N VAL A 42 1.29 -26.09 5.21
CA VAL A 42 1.27 -25.58 6.60
C VAL A 42 0.31 -26.41 7.46
N CYS A 43 0.83 -26.94 8.55
CA CYS A 43 0.16 -27.88 9.43
C CYS A 43 0.35 -27.49 10.90
N ASP A 44 -0.54 -28.01 11.73
CA ASP A 44 -0.43 -27.93 13.18
C ASP A 44 0.74 -28.81 13.68
N LEU A 45 1.43 -28.37 14.72
CA LEU A 45 2.53 -29.16 15.34
C LEU A 45 2.08 -30.52 15.90
N ARG A 46 0.76 -30.76 16.05
CA ARG A 46 0.18 -32.05 16.44
C ARG A 46 0.18 -33.07 15.31
N THR A 47 0.40 -32.61 14.07
CA THR A 47 0.42 -33.47 12.88
C THR A 47 1.50 -34.51 12.99
N THR A 48 1.17 -35.77 12.69
CA THR A 48 2.09 -36.90 12.71
C THR A 48 2.98 -36.87 11.47
N LEU A 49 4.28 -36.99 11.66
CA LEU A 49 5.26 -37.06 10.57
C LEU A 49 5.26 -38.46 9.95
N THR A 50 5.39 -38.53 8.62
CA THR A 50 5.48 -39.77 7.85
C THR A 50 6.90 -40.01 7.37
N ASP A 51 7.23 -41.28 7.07
CA ASP A 51 8.55 -41.60 6.53
C ASP A 51 8.79 -40.92 5.17
N GLY A 52 9.95 -40.27 5.03
CA GLY A 52 10.35 -39.56 3.83
C GLY A 52 9.81 -38.14 3.68
N CYS A 53 9.01 -37.62 4.62
CA CYS A 53 8.48 -36.26 4.55
C CYS A 53 9.57 -35.20 4.74
N THR A 54 9.31 -34.02 4.19
CA THR A 54 10.10 -32.80 4.44
C THR A 54 9.41 -31.95 5.48
N VAL A 55 10.13 -31.44 6.47
CA VAL A 55 9.57 -30.56 7.51
C VAL A 55 10.38 -29.29 7.69
N LYS A 56 9.67 -28.16 7.76
CA LYS A 56 10.15 -26.86 8.22
C LYS A 56 9.36 -26.46 9.47
N PHE A 57 10.06 -26.08 10.54
CA PHE A 57 9.43 -25.55 11.75
C PHE A 57 9.27 -24.04 11.62
N LEU A 58 8.03 -23.57 11.59
CA LEU A 58 7.68 -22.17 11.43
C LEU A 58 7.68 -21.48 12.79
N THR A 59 8.42 -20.38 12.89
CA THR A 59 8.53 -19.55 14.09
C THR A 59 7.65 -18.32 13.98
N PHE A 60 7.66 -17.43 14.97
CA PHE A 60 6.96 -16.16 14.89
C PHE A 60 7.50 -15.23 13.79
N GLU A 61 8.74 -15.41 13.36
CA GLU A 61 9.36 -14.62 12.28
C GLU A 61 8.85 -15.05 10.88
N ASP A 62 8.31 -16.27 10.77
CA ASP A 62 7.66 -16.75 9.56
C ASP A 62 6.19 -16.29 9.54
N GLU A 63 5.68 -15.80 8.41
CA GLU A 63 4.30 -15.32 8.27
C GLU A 63 3.26 -16.32 8.79
N GLN A 64 3.38 -17.58 8.41
CA GLN A 64 2.43 -18.62 8.81
C GLN A 64 2.60 -19.01 10.29
N GLY A 65 3.80 -18.91 10.85
CA GLY A 65 4.04 -19.08 12.28
C GLY A 65 3.44 -17.93 13.10
N GLN A 66 3.58 -16.70 12.64
CA GLN A 66 2.94 -15.53 13.22
C GLN A 66 1.40 -15.64 13.17
N ARG A 67 0.86 -16.14 12.04
CA ARG A 67 -0.59 -16.40 11.90
C ARG A 67 -1.08 -17.41 12.92
N ALA A 68 -0.41 -18.56 13.11
CA ALA A 68 -0.77 -19.56 14.11
C ALA A 68 -0.73 -18.99 15.54
N PHE A 69 0.25 -18.13 15.84
CA PHE A 69 0.39 -17.45 17.12
C PHE A 69 -0.80 -16.50 17.38
N ASN A 70 -1.09 -15.60 16.44
CA ASN A 70 -2.17 -14.64 16.55
C ASN A 70 -3.56 -15.32 16.51
N HIS A 71 -3.71 -16.40 15.77
CA HIS A 71 -4.92 -17.22 15.76
C HIS A 71 -5.17 -17.85 17.14
N THR A 72 -4.13 -18.30 17.82
CA THR A 72 -4.28 -18.76 19.21
C THR A 72 -4.65 -17.62 20.15
N ALA A 73 -4.11 -16.43 19.96
CA ALA A 73 -4.48 -15.24 20.72
C ALA A 73 -5.97 -14.86 20.52
N SER A 74 -6.52 -15.05 19.31
CA SER A 74 -7.95 -14.81 19.05
C SER A 74 -8.85 -15.81 19.81
N HIS A 75 -8.43 -17.07 19.96
CA HIS A 75 -9.15 -18.05 20.80
C HIS A 75 -9.05 -17.74 22.29
N VAL A 76 -7.90 -17.22 22.76
CA VAL A 76 -7.77 -16.71 24.14
C VAL A 76 -8.72 -15.53 24.38
N LEU A 77 -8.89 -14.63 23.39
CA LEU A 77 -9.88 -13.54 23.43
C LEU A 77 -11.30 -14.11 23.49
N ALA A 78 -11.65 -15.06 22.62
CA ALA A 78 -12.99 -15.65 22.57
C ALA A 78 -13.36 -16.34 23.89
N GLN A 79 -12.44 -17.12 24.47
CA GLN A 79 -12.64 -17.75 25.79
C GLN A 79 -12.82 -16.71 26.90
N ALA A 80 -12.03 -15.63 26.89
CA ALA A 80 -12.15 -14.55 27.87
C ALA A 80 -13.53 -13.87 27.78
N VAL A 81 -14.01 -13.61 26.57
CA VAL A 81 -15.34 -13.03 26.35
C VAL A 81 -16.43 -13.98 26.81
N LYS A 82 -16.36 -15.27 26.48
CA LYS A 82 -17.35 -16.28 26.93
C LYS A 82 -17.37 -16.44 28.46
N ARG A 83 -16.21 -16.36 29.13
CA ARG A 83 -16.14 -16.40 30.61
C ARG A 83 -16.80 -15.18 31.26
N LEU A 84 -16.61 -13.99 30.69
CA LEU A 84 -17.16 -12.74 31.24
C LEU A 84 -18.60 -12.48 30.80
N PHE A 85 -18.94 -12.87 29.58
CA PHE A 85 -20.21 -12.61 28.92
C PHE A 85 -20.75 -13.89 28.26
N PRO A 86 -21.27 -14.86 29.06
CA PRO A 86 -21.67 -16.19 28.53
C PRO A 86 -22.76 -16.16 27.44
N ALA A 87 -23.61 -15.12 27.46
CA ALA A 87 -24.69 -14.97 26.47
C ALA A 87 -24.21 -14.52 25.09
N THR A 88 -22.97 -13.97 24.96
CA THR A 88 -22.39 -13.53 23.71
C THR A 88 -22.22 -14.69 22.73
N LYS A 89 -22.63 -14.51 21.46
CA LYS A 89 -22.45 -15.51 20.40
C LYS A 89 -21.15 -15.26 19.65
N LEU A 90 -20.51 -16.34 19.25
CA LEU A 90 -19.23 -16.33 18.54
C LEU A 90 -19.46 -16.37 17.03
N ALA A 91 -18.78 -15.52 16.26
CA ALA A 91 -18.79 -15.58 14.81
C ALA A 91 -17.45 -16.09 14.27
N ILE A 92 -16.53 -15.22 13.88
CA ILE A 92 -15.21 -15.61 13.34
C ILE A 92 -14.07 -14.83 14.02
N GLY A 93 -12.90 -15.49 14.11
CA GLY A 93 -11.72 -14.92 14.77
C GLY A 93 -10.40 -15.24 14.07
N PRO A 94 -10.17 -14.76 12.83
CA PRO A 94 -8.94 -15.06 12.12
C PRO A 94 -7.76 -14.25 12.63
N ALA A 95 -6.57 -14.77 12.38
CA ALA A 95 -5.35 -13.97 12.38
C ALA A 95 -5.32 -13.06 11.15
N ILE A 96 -4.79 -11.86 11.34
CA ILE A 96 -4.51 -10.87 10.30
C ILE A 96 -3.04 -10.49 10.36
N GLU A 97 -2.57 -9.68 9.43
CA GLU A 97 -1.22 -9.15 9.46
C GLU A 97 -0.96 -8.40 10.78
N ASN A 98 0.07 -8.81 11.51
CA ASN A 98 0.47 -8.27 12.80
C ASN A 98 -0.58 -8.28 13.92
N GLY A 99 -1.59 -9.15 13.84
CA GLY A 99 -2.61 -9.23 14.87
C GLY A 99 -3.72 -10.24 14.61
N PHE A 100 -4.84 -10.00 15.24
CA PHE A 100 -6.05 -10.80 15.14
C PHE A 100 -7.29 -9.95 15.37
N TYR A 101 -8.45 -10.47 15.02
CA TYR A 101 -9.72 -9.97 15.51
C TYR A 101 -10.65 -11.13 15.86
N TYR A 102 -11.73 -10.80 16.57
CA TYR A 102 -12.84 -11.72 16.74
C TYR A 102 -14.17 -10.96 16.70
N ASP A 103 -15.15 -11.53 16.00
CA ASP A 103 -16.50 -10.98 15.84
C ASP A 103 -17.46 -11.62 16.82
N PHE A 104 -18.18 -10.79 17.54
CA PHE A 104 -19.12 -11.17 18.59
C PHE A 104 -20.51 -10.61 18.31
N ASP A 105 -21.53 -11.42 18.53
CA ASP A 105 -22.90 -10.95 18.65
C ASP A 105 -23.22 -10.78 20.14
N THR A 106 -23.31 -9.54 20.58
CA THR A 106 -23.53 -9.18 21.99
C THR A 106 -24.73 -8.26 22.12
N GLU A 107 -25.48 -8.39 23.23
CA GLU A 107 -26.65 -7.54 23.52
C GLU A 107 -26.22 -6.12 23.88
N GLU A 108 -25.10 -5.98 24.58
CA GLU A 108 -24.54 -4.68 24.96
C GLU A 108 -23.23 -4.43 24.21
N PRO A 109 -23.02 -3.22 23.64
CA PRO A 109 -21.79 -2.90 22.95
C PRO A 109 -20.60 -2.88 23.92
N PHE A 110 -19.47 -3.46 23.49
CA PHE A 110 -18.24 -3.39 24.25
C PHE A 110 -17.64 -1.98 24.20
N THR A 111 -17.11 -1.53 25.32
CA THR A 111 -16.48 -0.23 25.50
C THR A 111 -14.98 -0.40 25.79
N THR A 112 -14.25 0.70 25.88
CA THR A 112 -12.83 0.70 26.29
C THR A 112 -12.63 0.05 27.67
N ASP A 113 -13.54 0.30 28.62
CA ASP A 113 -13.50 -0.32 29.94
C ASP A 113 -13.74 -1.83 29.89
N THR A 114 -14.59 -2.27 28.96
CA THR A 114 -14.84 -3.69 28.72
C THR A 114 -13.57 -4.37 28.20
N LEU A 115 -12.83 -3.73 27.27
CA LEU A 115 -11.55 -4.26 26.77
C LEU A 115 -10.55 -4.50 27.89
N ALA A 116 -10.43 -3.59 28.84
CA ALA A 116 -9.52 -3.75 29.98
C ALA A 116 -9.87 -4.97 30.86
N LYS A 117 -11.16 -5.25 31.06
CA LYS A 117 -11.65 -6.44 31.78
C LYS A 117 -11.35 -7.71 31.00
N ILE A 118 -11.58 -7.71 29.69
CA ILE A 118 -11.28 -8.84 28.80
C ILE A 118 -9.78 -9.13 28.80
N GLU A 119 -8.90 -8.12 28.69
CA GLU A 119 -7.45 -8.29 28.77
C GLU A 119 -7.02 -8.91 30.11
N ALA A 120 -7.66 -8.51 31.21
CA ALA A 120 -7.36 -9.08 32.53
C ALA A 120 -7.73 -10.57 32.60
N GLU A 121 -8.85 -10.97 31.98
CA GLU A 121 -9.25 -12.37 31.90
C GLU A 121 -8.35 -13.18 30.97
N MET A 122 -8.00 -12.63 29.77
CA MET A 122 -7.02 -13.23 28.87
C MET A 122 -5.69 -13.54 29.58
N LYS A 123 -5.20 -12.62 30.42
CA LYS A 123 -3.99 -12.83 31.25
C LYS A 123 -4.12 -14.01 32.22
N LYS A 124 -5.31 -14.27 32.76
CA LYS A 124 -5.55 -15.46 33.63
C LYS A 124 -5.49 -16.74 32.77
N ILE A 125 -6.20 -16.77 31.63
CA ILE A 125 -6.21 -17.92 30.72
C ILE A 125 -4.80 -18.29 30.28
N VAL A 126 -3.97 -17.28 29.92
CA VAL A 126 -2.57 -17.52 29.55
C VAL A 126 -1.75 -18.11 30.70
N LYS A 127 -1.97 -17.63 31.93
CA LYS A 127 -1.31 -18.18 33.15
C LYS A 127 -1.72 -19.61 33.46
N GLU A 128 -2.97 -20.00 33.16
CA GLU A 128 -3.46 -21.37 33.29
C GLU A 128 -2.70 -22.36 32.40
N SER A 129 -1.99 -21.85 31.36
CA SER A 129 -1.17 -22.66 30.44
C SER A 129 -1.96 -23.82 29.82
N ILE A 130 -3.18 -23.54 29.38
CA ILE A 130 -4.13 -24.53 28.87
C ILE A 130 -3.59 -25.14 27.59
N ARG A 131 -3.54 -26.47 27.51
CA ARG A 131 -3.22 -27.23 26.30
C ARG A 131 -4.39 -27.16 25.34
N LEU A 132 -4.13 -26.90 24.06
CA LEU A 132 -5.13 -26.97 23.02
C LEU A 132 -5.19 -28.39 22.47
N GLU A 133 -6.41 -28.92 22.29
CA GLU A 133 -6.68 -30.24 21.74
C GLU A 133 -7.43 -30.08 20.43
N HIS A 134 -6.92 -30.68 19.35
CA HIS A 134 -7.58 -30.74 18.06
C HIS A 134 -8.36 -32.05 17.90
N PHE A 135 -9.60 -31.96 17.43
CA PHE A 135 -10.43 -33.13 17.14
C PHE A 135 -11.41 -32.81 16.01
N THR A 136 -12.01 -33.86 15.43
CA THR A 136 -13.00 -33.75 14.36
C THR A 136 -14.30 -34.41 14.78
N MET A 137 -15.41 -33.91 14.26
CA MET A 137 -16.76 -34.52 14.39
C MET A 137 -17.35 -34.79 13.02
N ALA A 138 -18.27 -35.76 12.96
CA ALA A 138 -19.12 -35.91 11.80
C ALA A 138 -20.01 -34.67 11.63
N PRO A 139 -20.34 -34.23 10.39
CA PRO A 139 -21.08 -32.99 10.16
C PRO A 139 -22.39 -32.89 10.96
N ASP A 140 -23.20 -33.93 11.01
CA ASP A 140 -24.47 -33.93 11.74
C ASP A 140 -24.26 -33.79 13.27
N GLU A 141 -23.23 -34.43 13.80
CA GLU A 141 -22.87 -34.33 15.21
C GLU A 141 -22.35 -32.93 15.55
N ALA A 142 -21.54 -32.36 14.65
CA ALA A 142 -20.98 -30.99 14.80
C ALA A 142 -22.09 -29.94 14.79
N ILE A 143 -23.04 -30.03 13.88
CA ILE A 143 -24.18 -29.11 13.81
C ILE A 143 -24.99 -29.19 15.10
N LYS A 144 -25.38 -30.42 15.53
CA LYS A 144 -26.15 -30.63 16.76
C LYS A 144 -25.41 -30.07 17.99
N TYR A 145 -24.10 -30.33 18.09
CA TYR A 145 -23.27 -29.80 19.17
C TYR A 145 -23.29 -28.27 19.20
N LEU A 146 -23.14 -27.60 18.07
CA LEU A 146 -23.13 -26.13 17.98
C LEU A 146 -24.52 -25.52 18.24
N GLU A 147 -25.61 -26.20 17.85
CA GLU A 147 -26.98 -25.81 18.19
C GLU A 147 -27.22 -25.89 19.71
N GLU A 148 -26.77 -26.96 20.36
CA GLU A 148 -26.85 -27.13 21.84
C GLU A 148 -26.03 -26.06 22.57
N GLN A 149 -24.88 -25.61 22.00
CA GLN A 149 -24.09 -24.50 22.54
C GLN A 149 -24.72 -23.12 22.23
N GLY A 150 -25.72 -23.06 21.36
CA GLY A 150 -26.39 -21.83 20.97
C GLY A 150 -25.52 -20.88 20.16
N GLU A 151 -24.67 -21.41 19.27
CA GLU A 151 -23.74 -20.66 18.43
C GLU A 151 -24.21 -20.61 16.95
N PRO A 152 -25.20 -19.75 16.59
CA PRO A 152 -25.87 -19.79 15.29
C PRO A 152 -24.93 -19.52 14.11
N TYR A 153 -23.95 -18.62 14.28
CA TYR A 153 -22.97 -18.30 13.24
C TYR A 153 -22.04 -19.47 12.94
N LYS A 154 -21.68 -20.25 13.99
CA LYS A 154 -20.87 -21.47 13.85
C LYS A 154 -21.67 -22.61 13.19
N VAL A 155 -22.97 -22.70 13.48
CA VAL A 155 -23.88 -23.64 12.78
C VAL A 155 -23.90 -23.34 11.28
N GLU A 156 -24.08 -22.08 10.88
CA GLU A 156 -24.08 -21.65 9.48
C GLU A 156 -22.76 -22.01 8.78
N LEU A 157 -21.62 -21.72 9.40
CA LEU A 157 -20.29 -22.07 8.87
C LEU A 157 -20.11 -23.60 8.77
N CYS A 158 -20.53 -24.34 9.77
CA CYS A 158 -20.46 -25.79 9.77
C CYS A 158 -21.27 -26.41 8.62
N GLN A 159 -22.48 -25.93 8.39
CA GLN A 159 -23.35 -26.36 7.27
C GLN A 159 -22.71 -26.08 5.90
N GLU A 160 -22.06 -24.94 5.74
CA GLU A 160 -21.36 -24.58 4.51
C GLU A 160 -20.17 -25.52 4.22
N HIS A 161 -19.33 -25.80 5.21
CA HIS A 161 -18.20 -26.74 5.08
C HIS A 161 -18.66 -28.17 4.86
N ALA A 162 -19.71 -28.61 5.56
CA ALA A 162 -20.32 -29.90 5.36
C ALA A 162 -20.84 -30.07 3.91
N GLY A 163 -21.45 -29.02 3.35
CA GLY A 163 -21.94 -29.00 1.96
C GLY A 163 -20.83 -29.12 0.91
N LYS A 164 -19.60 -28.77 1.23
CA LYS A 164 -18.41 -28.94 0.38
C LYS A 164 -17.69 -30.26 0.59
N GLY A 165 -18.15 -31.10 1.51
CA GLY A 165 -17.50 -32.38 1.87
C GLY A 165 -16.20 -32.19 2.70
N GLU A 166 -16.01 -31.06 3.32
CA GLU A 166 -14.83 -30.75 4.14
C GLU A 166 -14.98 -31.40 5.53
N PRO A 167 -13.86 -31.86 6.17
CA PRO A 167 -13.89 -32.36 7.54
C PRO A 167 -14.18 -31.22 8.52
N ILE A 168 -15.07 -31.48 9.48
CA ILE A 168 -15.44 -30.50 10.51
C ILE A 168 -14.50 -30.65 11.70
N SER A 169 -13.65 -29.64 11.92
CA SER A 169 -12.64 -29.65 12.99
C SER A 169 -12.91 -28.63 14.06
N PHE A 170 -12.45 -28.96 15.27
CA PHE A 170 -12.59 -28.17 16.48
C PHE A 170 -11.29 -28.10 17.24
N TYR A 171 -11.12 -27.01 17.96
CA TYR A 171 -10.08 -26.87 18.98
C TYR A 171 -10.72 -26.67 20.37
N LYS A 172 -10.32 -27.53 21.31
CA LYS A 172 -10.71 -27.45 22.71
C LYS A 172 -9.58 -26.82 23.53
N GLN A 173 -9.92 -25.81 24.30
CA GLN A 173 -9.04 -25.03 25.15
C GLN A 173 -9.60 -25.01 26.57
N GLY A 174 -9.40 -26.13 27.34
CA GLY A 174 -9.99 -26.30 28.65
C GLY A 174 -11.51 -26.43 28.60
N ASP A 175 -12.21 -25.44 29.18
CA ASP A 175 -13.67 -25.32 29.19
C ASP A 175 -14.26 -24.66 27.92
N PHE A 176 -13.42 -24.19 27.01
CA PHE A 176 -13.79 -23.53 25.76
C PHE A 176 -13.54 -24.44 24.55
N THR A 177 -14.50 -24.49 23.62
CA THR A 177 -14.36 -25.21 22.35
C THR A 177 -14.84 -24.33 21.22
N ASP A 178 -14.09 -24.27 20.12
CA ASP A 178 -14.45 -23.50 18.96
C ASP A 178 -14.32 -24.31 17.66
N LEU A 179 -15.23 -24.06 16.71
CA LEU A 179 -15.15 -24.54 15.32
C LEU A 179 -14.01 -23.83 14.63
N CYS A 180 -12.98 -24.58 14.21
CA CYS A 180 -11.77 -23.98 13.66
C CYS A 180 -10.92 -24.99 12.87
N ALA A 181 -10.35 -24.52 11.75
CA ALA A 181 -9.43 -25.31 10.93
C ALA A 181 -7.97 -25.28 11.41
N GLY A 182 -7.60 -24.36 12.29
CA GLY A 182 -6.21 -24.16 12.74
C GLY A 182 -5.31 -23.50 11.67
N PRO A 183 -3.95 -23.63 11.77
CA PRO A 183 -3.23 -24.20 12.93
C PRO A 183 -3.22 -23.31 14.18
N HIS A 184 -2.92 -23.92 15.33
CA HIS A 184 -2.77 -23.25 16.61
C HIS A 184 -1.49 -23.68 17.34
N LEU A 185 -1.06 -22.85 18.29
CA LEU A 185 -0.01 -23.23 19.26
C LEU A 185 -0.42 -24.45 20.08
N MET A 186 0.55 -25.14 20.70
CA MET A 186 0.31 -26.29 21.56
C MET A 186 -0.42 -25.94 22.85
N SER A 187 -0.26 -24.70 23.33
CA SER A 187 -0.90 -24.20 24.57
C SER A 187 -1.06 -22.68 24.53
N THR A 188 -1.84 -22.14 25.47
CA THR A 188 -2.05 -20.68 25.64
C THR A 188 -0.83 -19.96 26.19
N SER A 189 0.10 -20.67 26.83
CA SER A 189 1.21 -20.08 27.59
C SER A 189 2.20 -19.20 26.80
N PRO A 190 2.44 -19.39 25.49
CA PRO A 190 3.32 -18.49 24.75
C PRO A 190 2.72 -17.11 24.49
N VAL A 191 1.39 -16.95 24.52
CA VAL A 191 0.67 -15.70 24.24
C VAL A 191 0.73 -14.75 25.46
N LYS A 192 1.94 -14.38 25.90
CA LYS A 192 2.14 -13.59 27.13
C LYS A 192 2.03 -12.10 26.91
N ALA A 193 2.39 -11.62 25.74
CA ALA A 193 2.42 -10.20 25.39
C ALA A 193 1.36 -9.91 24.33
N PHE A 194 0.26 -9.33 24.74
CA PHE A 194 -0.83 -8.95 23.85
C PHE A 194 -1.48 -7.63 24.28
N LYS A 195 -2.18 -7.00 23.34
CA LYS A 195 -2.97 -5.79 23.57
C LYS A 195 -4.23 -5.84 22.72
N LEU A 196 -5.40 -5.54 23.31
CA LEU A 196 -6.60 -5.25 22.56
C LEU A 196 -6.56 -3.77 22.11
N THR A 197 -6.71 -3.54 20.82
CA THR A 197 -6.41 -2.24 20.21
C THR A 197 -7.64 -1.40 19.91
N SER A 198 -8.75 -2.03 19.50
CA SER A 198 -9.98 -1.30 19.17
C SER A 198 -11.23 -2.20 19.20
N VAL A 199 -12.37 -1.52 19.26
CA VAL A 199 -13.71 -2.11 19.06
C VAL A 199 -14.39 -1.38 17.92
N THR A 200 -14.97 -2.12 16.96
CA THR A 200 -15.70 -1.57 15.82
C THR A 200 -16.95 -2.39 15.54
N GLY A 201 -17.90 -1.82 14.80
CA GLY A 201 -18.97 -2.59 14.17
C GLY A 201 -18.47 -3.27 12.90
N ALA A 202 -18.93 -4.49 12.64
CA ALA A 202 -18.68 -5.20 11.39
C ALA A 202 -19.91 -6.01 10.99
N TYR A 203 -20.37 -5.87 9.74
CA TYR A 203 -21.50 -6.66 9.26
C TYR A 203 -21.09 -8.11 9.05
N TRP A 204 -21.94 -9.05 9.46
CA TRP A 204 -21.73 -10.46 9.21
C TRP A 204 -21.52 -10.71 7.70
N ARG A 205 -20.44 -11.39 7.35
CA ARG A 205 -20.00 -11.65 5.95
C ARG A 205 -19.82 -10.38 5.11
N GLY A 206 -19.56 -9.24 5.73
CA GLY A 206 -19.31 -7.97 5.03
C GLY A 206 -20.53 -7.35 4.35
N SER A 207 -21.73 -7.90 4.53
CA SER A 207 -22.95 -7.38 3.90
C SER A 207 -23.77 -6.53 4.85
N GLU A 208 -24.06 -5.29 4.49
CA GLU A 208 -24.93 -4.37 5.26
C GLU A 208 -26.38 -4.89 5.46
N LYS A 209 -26.79 -5.92 4.69
CA LYS A 209 -28.08 -6.59 4.85
C LYS A 209 -28.10 -7.55 6.04
N ASN A 210 -26.92 -7.94 6.54
CA ASN A 210 -26.77 -8.84 7.66
C ASN A 210 -26.64 -8.08 8.97
N LYS A 211 -26.72 -8.80 10.09
CA LYS A 211 -26.57 -8.22 11.43
C LYS A 211 -25.19 -7.60 11.61
N MET A 212 -25.16 -6.42 12.22
CA MET A 212 -23.92 -5.79 12.66
C MET A 212 -23.44 -6.46 13.94
N LEU A 213 -22.22 -6.98 13.91
CA LEU A 213 -21.51 -7.63 15.01
C LEU A 213 -20.53 -6.65 15.65
N THR A 214 -20.09 -6.95 16.84
CA THR A 214 -19.02 -6.22 17.53
C THR A 214 -17.69 -6.92 17.26
N ARG A 215 -16.76 -6.23 16.58
CA ARG A 215 -15.43 -6.71 16.27
C ARG A 215 -14.42 -6.15 17.24
N ILE A 216 -13.67 -7.01 17.93
CA ILE A 216 -12.53 -6.63 18.77
C ILE A 216 -11.25 -6.96 18.04
N TYR A 217 -10.38 -5.96 17.86
CA TYR A 217 -9.03 -6.14 17.33
C TYR A 217 -8.01 -6.28 18.46
N GLY A 218 -7.00 -7.08 18.22
CA GLY A 218 -5.87 -7.24 19.11
C GLY A 218 -4.59 -7.60 18.35
N THR A 219 -3.47 -7.49 19.07
CA THR A 219 -2.17 -7.91 18.59
C THR A 219 -1.45 -8.70 19.67
N ALA A 220 -0.67 -9.72 19.30
CA ALA A 220 0.08 -10.54 20.23
C ALA A 220 1.48 -10.83 19.68
N PHE A 221 2.46 -10.83 20.60
CA PHE A 221 3.88 -11.03 20.29
C PHE A 221 4.52 -12.00 21.29
N PRO A 222 5.65 -12.65 20.94
CA PRO A 222 6.35 -13.57 21.83
C PRO A 222 6.91 -12.91 23.08
N SER A 223 7.24 -11.61 23.03
CA SER A 223 7.81 -10.85 24.15
C SER A 223 7.13 -9.50 24.34
N LYS A 224 7.25 -8.97 25.57
CA LYS A 224 6.73 -7.65 25.91
C LYS A 224 7.47 -6.53 25.17
N ASP A 225 8.77 -6.71 24.93
CA ASP A 225 9.58 -5.72 24.22
C ASP A 225 9.17 -5.63 22.74
N ALA A 226 8.93 -6.77 22.09
CA ALA A 226 8.41 -6.81 20.73
C ALA A 226 7.00 -6.17 20.62
N LEU A 227 6.12 -6.45 21.59
CA LEU A 227 4.81 -5.82 21.66
C LEU A 227 4.91 -4.29 21.84
N ASN A 228 5.77 -3.83 22.77
CA ASN A 228 5.96 -2.40 23.00
C ASN A 228 6.51 -1.70 21.76
N ALA A 229 7.52 -2.28 21.09
CA ALA A 229 8.08 -1.75 19.86
C ALA A 229 7.01 -1.63 18.76
N HIS A 230 6.15 -2.65 18.61
CA HIS A 230 5.04 -2.62 17.67
C HIS A 230 4.02 -1.52 18.02
N LEU A 231 3.63 -1.39 19.30
CA LEU A 231 2.69 -0.36 19.74
C LEU A 231 3.25 1.06 19.55
N GLU A 232 4.55 1.27 19.80
CA GLU A 232 5.24 2.54 19.53
C GLU A 232 5.26 2.85 18.02
N ALA A 233 5.54 1.84 17.19
CA ALA A 233 5.50 2.00 15.73
C ALA A 233 4.08 2.35 15.23
N LEU A 234 3.03 1.73 15.78
CA LEU A 234 1.64 2.07 15.47
C LEU A 234 1.28 3.50 15.89
N GLU A 235 1.72 3.95 17.06
CA GLU A 235 1.46 5.33 17.52
C GLU A 235 2.26 6.35 16.66
N ASP A 236 3.48 6.01 16.24
CA ASP A 236 4.23 6.85 15.30
C ASP A 236 3.54 6.88 13.93
N ALA A 237 3.06 5.74 13.41
CA ALA A 237 2.30 5.66 12.18
C ALA A 237 1.04 6.54 12.22
N LYS A 238 0.27 6.50 13.31
CA LYS A 238 -0.90 7.38 13.51
C LYS A 238 -0.53 8.86 13.55
N ARG A 239 0.63 9.21 14.11
CA ARG A 239 1.12 10.60 14.09
C ARG A 239 1.53 11.05 12.70
N ARG A 240 2.04 10.12 11.89
CA ARG A 240 2.49 10.37 10.51
C ARG A 240 1.40 10.19 9.47
N ASP A 241 0.22 9.70 9.83
CA ASP A 241 -0.90 9.52 8.90
C ASP A 241 -1.15 10.80 8.08
N HIS A 242 -1.05 10.67 6.74
CA HIS A 242 -1.23 11.79 5.81
C HIS A 242 -2.61 12.44 5.93
N ASN A 243 -3.66 11.71 6.34
CA ASN A 243 -4.99 12.29 6.57
C ASN A 243 -4.97 13.27 7.74
N LYS A 244 -4.24 12.94 8.82
CA LYS A 244 -4.07 13.82 9.97
C LYS A 244 -3.21 15.01 9.61
N ILE A 245 -1.99 14.76 9.14
CA ILE A 245 -1.02 15.80 8.77
C ILE A 245 -1.58 16.72 7.69
N GLY A 246 -2.21 16.14 6.67
CA GLY A 246 -2.77 16.90 5.55
C GLY A 246 -3.87 17.87 5.96
N ARG A 247 -4.71 17.50 6.93
CA ARG A 247 -5.73 18.39 7.50
C ARG A 247 -5.12 19.44 8.43
N GLU A 248 -4.25 19.04 9.36
CA GLU A 248 -3.63 19.94 10.33
C GLU A 248 -2.75 21.01 9.66
N LEU A 249 -2.06 20.66 8.58
CA LEU A 249 -1.20 21.58 7.81
C LEU A 249 -1.90 22.20 6.59
N GLU A 250 -3.18 21.92 6.38
CA GLU A 250 -4.01 22.47 5.30
C GLU A 250 -3.50 22.12 3.88
N TYR A 251 -3.13 20.86 3.65
CA TYR A 251 -2.77 20.37 2.32
C TYR A 251 -3.99 19.95 1.50
N PHE A 252 -4.98 19.32 2.13
CA PHE A 252 -6.22 18.91 1.47
C PHE A 252 -7.38 18.79 2.45
N THR A 253 -8.58 18.71 1.90
CA THR A 253 -9.82 18.44 2.64
C THR A 253 -10.77 17.58 1.84
N THR A 254 -11.79 17.04 2.49
CA THR A 254 -12.89 16.30 1.87
C THR A 254 -14.21 16.93 2.28
N VAL A 255 -15.18 16.94 1.38
CA VAL A 255 -16.51 17.54 1.60
C VAL A 255 -17.58 16.55 1.15
N ASP A 256 -18.51 16.20 2.01
CA ASP A 256 -19.49 15.12 1.80
C ASP A 256 -20.33 15.31 0.53
N TYR A 257 -20.79 16.53 0.25
CA TYR A 257 -21.60 16.81 -0.95
C TYR A 257 -20.78 16.91 -2.25
N ILE A 258 -19.44 16.90 -2.19
CA ILE A 258 -18.59 16.68 -3.37
C ILE A 258 -18.45 15.17 -3.62
N GLY A 259 -18.36 14.39 -2.55
CA GLY A 259 -18.34 12.93 -2.58
C GLY A 259 -17.05 12.30 -2.09
N GLN A 260 -17.17 11.05 -1.70
CA GLN A 260 -16.02 10.26 -1.27
C GLN A 260 -15.03 10.01 -2.42
N GLY A 261 -13.73 10.01 -2.11
CA GLY A 261 -12.68 9.79 -3.09
C GLY A 261 -12.44 10.98 -4.04
N LEU A 262 -13.02 12.16 -3.73
CA LEU A 262 -12.83 13.40 -4.47
C LEU A 262 -12.28 14.50 -3.54
N PRO A 263 -11.00 14.39 -3.11
CA PRO A 263 -10.39 15.37 -2.22
C PRO A 263 -10.18 16.71 -2.93
N ILE A 264 -10.30 17.80 -2.16
CA ILE A 264 -9.90 19.14 -2.58
C ILE A 264 -8.45 19.34 -2.13
N LEU A 265 -7.54 19.54 -3.06
CA LEU A 265 -6.21 20.05 -2.74
C LEU A 265 -6.30 21.53 -2.38
N LEU A 266 -5.98 21.87 -1.14
CA LEU A 266 -5.89 23.25 -0.68
C LEU A 266 -4.64 23.95 -1.25
N PRO A 267 -4.47 25.26 -1.13
CA PRO A 267 -3.37 25.98 -1.77
C PRO A 267 -1.99 25.39 -1.55
N LYS A 268 -1.69 24.90 -0.33
CA LYS A 268 -0.40 24.26 -0.02
C LYS A 268 -0.25 22.92 -0.78
N GLY A 269 -1.26 22.06 -0.76
CA GLY A 269 -1.23 20.78 -1.47
C GLY A 269 -1.18 20.94 -2.98
N ALA A 270 -2.01 21.83 -3.52
CA ALA A 270 -2.00 22.16 -4.94
C ALA A 270 -0.63 22.69 -5.40
N LYS A 271 0.04 23.50 -4.56
CA LYS A 271 1.38 24.01 -4.86
C LYS A 271 2.41 22.88 -4.93
N VAL A 272 2.41 21.94 -3.99
CA VAL A 272 3.35 20.80 -4.00
C VAL A 272 3.12 19.93 -5.23
N VAL A 273 1.88 19.60 -5.54
CA VAL A 273 1.53 18.83 -6.74
C VAL A 273 2.00 19.58 -8.01
N GLN A 274 1.79 20.88 -8.11
CA GLN A 274 2.26 21.69 -9.24
C GLN A 274 3.79 21.66 -9.38
N ILE A 275 4.54 21.72 -8.26
CA ILE A 275 6.00 21.64 -8.27
C ILE A 275 6.45 20.29 -8.82
N MET A 276 5.86 19.19 -8.34
CA MET A 276 6.17 17.84 -8.82
C MET A 276 5.84 17.69 -10.31
N GLN A 277 4.66 18.13 -10.76
CA GLN A 277 4.25 18.03 -12.16
C GLN A 277 5.22 18.74 -13.10
N ARG A 278 5.52 20.01 -12.83
CA ARG A 278 6.47 20.79 -13.65
C ARG A 278 7.84 20.16 -13.70
N TRP A 279 8.34 19.72 -12.56
CA TRP A 279 9.65 19.07 -12.49
C TRP A 279 9.68 17.73 -13.26
N VAL A 280 8.66 16.89 -13.12
CA VAL A 280 8.58 15.60 -13.84
C VAL A 280 8.47 15.83 -15.34
N GLU A 281 7.66 16.78 -15.80
CA GLU A 281 7.55 17.15 -17.22
C GLU A 281 8.90 17.60 -17.80
N ASP A 282 9.67 18.41 -17.06
CA ASP A 282 11.02 18.83 -17.45
C ASP A 282 12.01 17.65 -17.51
N VAL A 283 11.91 16.72 -16.57
CA VAL A 283 12.74 15.50 -16.53
C VAL A 283 12.40 14.60 -17.72
N GLU A 284 11.13 14.35 -17.98
CA GLU A 284 10.65 13.55 -19.11
C GLU A 284 11.08 14.14 -20.45
N ALA A 285 10.99 15.46 -20.61
CA ALA A 285 11.47 16.16 -21.81
C ALA A 285 12.97 15.94 -22.04
N LYS A 286 13.79 15.98 -20.99
CA LYS A 286 15.24 15.69 -21.06
C LYS A 286 15.54 14.23 -21.44
N HIS A 287 14.62 13.30 -21.13
CA HIS A 287 14.69 11.89 -21.54
C HIS A 287 14.11 11.65 -22.94
N GLY A 288 13.81 12.70 -23.69
CA GLY A 288 13.32 12.63 -25.07
C GLY A 288 11.84 12.26 -25.18
N CYS A 289 11.06 12.42 -24.12
CA CYS A 289 9.62 12.22 -24.15
C CYS A 289 8.91 13.40 -24.80
N GLN A 290 7.87 13.10 -25.55
CA GLN A 290 7.02 14.08 -26.25
C GLN A 290 5.71 14.24 -25.49
N LEU A 291 5.46 15.44 -24.97
CA LEU A 291 4.26 15.76 -24.23
C LEU A 291 3.02 15.73 -25.13
N THR A 292 1.97 15.04 -24.69
CA THR A 292 0.65 15.05 -25.31
C THR A 292 -0.39 15.65 -24.36
N LYS A 293 -1.53 16.06 -24.91
CA LYS A 293 -2.71 16.45 -24.16
C LYS A 293 -3.93 15.86 -24.85
N THR A 294 -4.59 14.94 -24.16
CA THR A 294 -5.71 14.18 -24.71
C THR A 294 -7.01 14.43 -23.94
N PRO A 295 -8.20 14.16 -24.52
CA PRO A 295 -9.49 14.39 -23.87
C PRO A 295 -9.68 13.53 -22.61
N TYR A 296 -10.50 14.02 -21.68
CA TYR A 296 -10.81 13.31 -20.43
C TYR A 296 -11.91 12.26 -20.59
N MET A 297 -12.59 12.22 -21.71
CA MET A 297 -13.64 11.26 -22.03
C MET A 297 -13.63 10.88 -23.50
N ALA A 298 -14.16 9.71 -23.78
CA ALA A 298 -14.37 9.21 -25.14
C ALA A 298 -15.67 8.41 -25.20
N LYS A 299 -16.11 8.13 -26.44
CA LYS A 299 -17.19 7.20 -26.70
C LYS A 299 -16.80 5.77 -26.32
N ARG A 300 -17.80 4.96 -25.95
CA ARG A 300 -17.62 3.54 -25.55
C ARG A 300 -16.82 2.72 -26.58
N GLU A 301 -16.91 3.06 -27.88
CA GLU A 301 -16.24 2.35 -28.94
C GLU A 301 -14.71 2.32 -28.74
N LEU A 302 -14.12 3.41 -28.26
CA LEU A 302 -12.69 3.44 -27.94
C LEU A 302 -12.32 2.40 -26.87
N TYR A 303 -13.16 2.29 -25.84
CA TYR A 303 -12.93 1.38 -24.73
C TYR A 303 -13.30 -0.08 -25.07
N LYS A 304 -14.21 -0.31 -26.03
CA LYS A 304 -14.45 -1.64 -26.61
C LYS A 304 -13.23 -2.13 -27.39
N ILE A 305 -12.60 -1.29 -28.22
CA ILE A 305 -11.37 -1.64 -28.96
C ILE A 305 -10.27 -2.04 -27.98
N SER A 306 -10.09 -1.30 -26.91
CA SER A 306 -9.06 -1.58 -25.91
C SER A 306 -9.37 -2.73 -24.95
N GLY A 307 -10.60 -3.28 -24.96
CA GLY A 307 -11.07 -4.32 -24.04
C GLY A 307 -11.47 -3.82 -22.66
N HIS A 308 -11.26 -2.57 -22.33
CA HIS A 308 -11.61 -2.03 -21.01
C HIS A 308 -13.12 -1.99 -20.74
N TRP A 309 -13.94 -1.87 -21.79
CA TRP A 309 -15.40 -1.90 -21.65
C TRP A 309 -15.91 -3.24 -21.14
N ASP A 310 -15.27 -4.33 -21.54
CA ASP A 310 -15.69 -5.68 -21.20
C ASP A 310 -15.12 -6.16 -19.85
N HIS A 311 -13.92 -5.65 -19.47
CA HIS A 311 -13.21 -6.12 -18.27
C HIS A 311 -13.27 -5.15 -17.09
N TYR A 312 -13.64 -3.89 -17.31
CA TYR A 312 -13.47 -2.83 -16.29
C TYR A 312 -14.66 -1.87 -16.21
N LEU A 313 -15.82 -2.23 -16.74
CA LEU A 313 -17.01 -1.35 -16.82
C LEU A 313 -17.44 -0.82 -15.45
N ASP A 314 -17.47 -1.68 -14.43
CA ASP A 314 -17.86 -1.31 -13.06
C ASP A 314 -16.90 -0.27 -12.43
N GLY A 315 -15.65 -0.26 -12.86
CA GLY A 315 -14.64 0.72 -12.45
C GLY A 315 -14.65 2.03 -13.26
N MET A 316 -15.60 2.22 -14.18
CA MET A 316 -15.68 3.42 -15.04
C MET A 316 -16.85 4.33 -14.67
N PHE A 317 -16.65 5.64 -14.79
CA PHE A 317 -17.75 6.60 -14.77
C PHE A 317 -18.35 6.74 -16.17
N VAL A 318 -19.55 6.22 -16.36
CA VAL A 318 -20.24 6.18 -17.64
C VAL A 318 -21.29 7.30 -17.73
N LEU A 319 -21.36 7.95 -18.89
CA LEU A 319 -22.29 9.02 -19.24
C LEU A 319 -23.24 8.50 -20.33
N GLY A 320 -24.42 8.10 -19.92
CA GLY A 320 -25.42 7.44 -20.76
C GLY A 320 -25.74 6.02 -20.28
N ASP A 321 -26.47 5.27 -21.08
CA ASP A 321 -26.79 3.88 -20.78
C ASP A 321 -25.72 2.95 -21.39
N PRO A 322 -24.93 2.24 -20.59
CA PRO A 322 -23.90 1.34 -21.10
C PRO A 322 -24.46 0.14 -21.88
N HIS A 323 -25.73 -0.22 -21.67
CA HIS A 323 -26.40 -1.36 -22.28
C HIS A 323 -27.25 -1.04 -23.50
N ASP A 324 -27.56 0.26 -23.74
CA ASP A 324 -28.29 0.71 -24.92
C ASP A 324 -27.32 1.05 -26.05
N GLU A 325 -27.09 0.10 -26.95
CA GLU A 325 -26.19 0.29 -28.09
C GLU A 325 -26.74 1.23 -29.18
N THR A 326 -28.02 1.58 -29.12
CA THR A 326 -28.64 2.47 -30.07
C THR A 326 -28.37 3.94 -29.78
N LYS A 327 -27.94 4.27 -28.56
CA LYS A 327 -27.64 5.63 -28.11
C LYS A 327 -26.14 5.86 -27.94
N GLU A 328 -25.75 7.11 -28.12
CA GLU A 328 -24.40 7.55 -27.85
C GLU A 328 -24.11 7.44 -26.34
N CYS A 329 -22.98 6.83 -26.01
CA CYS A 329 -22.53 6.63 -24.64
C CYS A 329 -21.06 6.99 -24.50
N PHE A 330 -20.73 7.81 -23.52
CA PHE A 330 -19.35 8.20 -23.19
C PHE A 330 -18.92 7.61 -21.86
N ALA A 331 -17.63 7.60 -21.62
CA ALA A 331 -17.08 7.36 -20.29
C ALA A 331 -15.91 8.30 -20.02
N LEU A 332 -15.73 8.66 -18.74
CA LEU A 332 -14.52 9.31 -18.28
C LEU A 332 -13.36 8.31 -18.33
N ARG A 333 -12.19 8.76 -18.73
CA ARG A 333 -11.04 7.87 -18.96
C ARG A 333 -10.45 7.31 -17.68
N PRO A 334 -10.36 5.99 -17.51
CA PRO A 334 -9.63 5.36 -16.41
C PRO A 334 -8.13 5.19 -16.69
N MET A 335 -7.69 5.42 -17.95
CA MET A 335 -6.31 5.35 -18.44
C MET A 335 -6.13 6.24 -19.71
N THR A 336 -4.89 6.52 -20.08
CA THR A 336 -4.55 7.39 -21.22
C THR A 336 -4.19 6.62 -22.49
N CYS A 337 -3.80 5.34 -22.39
CA CYS A 337 -3.26 4.55 -23.48
C CYS A 337 -4.08 4.62 -24.80
N PRO A 338 -5.42 4.39 -24.83
CA PRO A 338 -6.18 4.39 -26.08
C PRO A 338 -6.12 5.73 -26.82
N PHE A 339 -5.96 6.84 -26.09
CA PHE A 339 -5.87 8.18 -26.66
C PHE A 339 -4.48 8.43 -27.27
N GLN A 340 -3.40 8.00 -26.62
CA GLN A 340 -2.05 8.15 -27.17
C GLN A 340 -1.82 7.23 -28.38
N TYR A 341 -2.54 6.11 -28.47
CA TYR A 341 -2.52 5.29 -29.71
C TYR A 341 -3.08 6.06 -30.90
N GLN A 342 -4.07 6.93 -30.72
CA GLN A 342 -4.57 7.79 -31.78
C GLN A 342 -3.53 8.84 -32.24
N VAL A 343 -2.62 9.25 -31.34
CA VAL A 343 -1.47 10.11 -31.73
C VAL A 343 -0.52 9.35 -32.64
N PHE A 344 -0.27 8.07 -32.37
CA PHE A 344 0.51 7.23 -33.28
C PHE A 344 -0.18 7.05 -34.64
N LEU A 345 -1.47 6.75 -34.63
CA LEU A 345 -2.30 6.46 -35.80
C LEU A 345 -2.60 7.70 -36.66
N ASN A 346 -2.29 8.90 -36.20
CA ASN A 346 -2.57 10.17 -36.91
C ASN A 346 -1.91 10.26 -38.32
N ARG A 347 -0.83 9.50 -38.56
CA ARG A 347 -0.18 9.34 -39.84
C ARG A 347 0.49 7.96 -39.97
N GLN A 348 0.84 7.57 -41.20
CA GLN A 348 1.64 6.37 -41.41
C GLN A 348 3.02 6.53 -40.76
N ARG A 349 3.49 5.49 -40.10
CA ARG A 349 4.77 5.42 -39.37
C ARG A 349 5.75 4.48 -40.06
N SER A 350 7.03 4.73 -39.88
CA SER A 350 8.10 3.85 -40.29
C SER A 350 9.01 3.51 -39.10
N TYR A 351 9.91 2.55 -39.28
CA TYR A 351 10.93 2.21 -38.31
C TYR A 351 11.78 3.40 -37.83
N ARG A 352 11.89 4.47 -38.64
CA ARG A 352 12.63 5.69 -38.28
C ARG A 352 11.90 6.59 -37.31
N ASP A 353 10.59 6.41 -37.17
CA ASP A 353 9.77 7.15 -36.19
C ASP A 353 9.81 6.50 -34.79
N LEU A 354 10.45 5.32 -34.66
CA LEU A 354 10.50 4.53 -33.44
C LEU A 354 11.91 4.48 -32.81
N PRO A 355 12.08 4.57 -31.50
CA PRO A 355 11.00 4.57 -30.51
C PRO A 355 10.28 5.93 -30.44
N MET A 356 8.94 5.90 -30.30
CA MET A 356 8.13 7.08 -30.04
C MET A 356 7.79 7.09 -28.54
N ARG A 357 8.33 8.05 -27.80
CA ARG A 357 8.16 8.20 -26.36
C ARG A 357 7.12 9.27 -26.06
N LEU A 358 5.87 8.86 -25.85
CA LEU A 358 4.78 9.78 -25.49
C LEU A 358 4.62 9.88 -23.98
N THR A 359 4.30 11.08 -23.48
CA THR A 359 4.02 11.33 -22.07
C THR A 359 2.85 12.28 -21.90
N GLU A 360 2.18 12.20 -20.75
CA GLU A 360 1.10 13.12 -20.37
C GLU A 360 0.99 13.22 -18.85
N THR A 361 0.90 14.45 -18.33
CA THR A 361 0.35 14.70 -16.99
C THR A 361 -1.16 14.55 -17.12
N SER A 362 -1.65 13.36 -16.77
CA SER A 362 -2.97 12.86 -17.15
C SER A 362 -3.91 12.80 -15.95
N THR A 363 -5.09 13.43 -16.05
CA THR A 363 -6.17 13.25 -15.06
C THR A 363 -7.00 12.05 -15.44
N LEU A 364 -7.17 11.11 -14.50
CA LEU A 364 -7.89 9.86 -14.65
C LEU A 364 -9.03 9.75 -13.63
N PHE A 365 -10.01 8.92 -13.96
CA PHE A 365 -11.22 8.72 -13.17
C PHE A 365 -11.49 7.24 -13.01
N ARG A 366 -11.61 6.77 -11.77
CA ARG A 366 -11.94 5.37 -11.45
C ARG A 366 -13.04 5.33 -10.42
N ASN A 367 -14.09 4.56 -10.70
CA ASN A 367 -15.20 4.37 -9.79
C ASN A 367 -14.83 3.35 -8.70
N GLU A 368 -13.93 3.77 -7.80
CA GLU A 368 -13.47 2.95 -6.69
C GLU A 368 -14.58 2.68 -5.68
N ASP A 369 -14.62 1.47 -5.13
CA ASP A 369 -15.56 1.12 -4.07
C ASP A 369 -15.28 1.87 -2.77
N SER A 370 -16.34 2.13 -1.99
CA SER A 370 -16.25 2.93 -0.76
C SER A 370 -15.25 2.36 0.26
N GLY A 371 -15.13 1.04 0.34
CA GLY A 371 -14.21 0.36 1.27
C GLY A 371 -12.74 0.40 0.85
N GLU A 372 -12.43 0.74 -0.39
CA GLU A 372 -11.08 0.79 -0.90
C GLU A 372 -10.44 2.19 -0.86
N MET A 373 -11.26 3.22 -0.77
CA MET A 373 -10.80 4.60 -0.76
C MET A 373 -10.05 4.94 0.52
N HIS A 374 -8.89 5.58 0.39
CA HIS A 374 -8.04 5.94 1.53
C HIS A 374 -7.31 7.28 1.30
N GLY A 375 -7.82 8.36 1.89
CA GLY A 375 -7.21 9.68 1.86
C GLY A 375 -6.85 10.15 0.45
N LEU A 376 -5.57 10.45 0.22
CA LEU A 376 -5.00 10.75 -1.10
C LEU A 376 -4.38 9.51 -1.78
N ILE A 377 -4.25 8.39 -1.08
CA ILE A 377 -3.60 7.17 -1.60
C ILE A 377 -4.48 6.49 -2.65
N ARG A 378 -5.79 6.40 -2.39
CA ARG A 378 -6.75 5.80 -3.33
C ARG A 378 -8.00 6.67 -3.44
N VAL A 379 -8.16 7.26 -4.60
CA VAL A 379 -9.16 8.30 -4.90
C VAL A 379 -9.86 8.02 -6.23
N ARG A 380 -11.03 8.63 -6.46
CA ARG A 380 -11.82 8.47 -7.68
C ARG A 380 -11.37 9.36 -8.83
N GLN A 381 -10.73 10.48 -8.53
CA GLN A 381 -10.09 11.37 -9.50
C GLN A 381 -8.66 11.62 -9.06
N PHE A 382 -7.70 11.42 -9.95
CA PHE A 382 -6.28 11.61 -9.66
C PHE A 382 -5.50 12.03 -10.91
N THR A 383 -4.32 12.60 -10.68
CA THR A 383 -3.41 13.01 -11.75
C THR A 383 -2.15 12.15 -11.70
N ILE A 384 -1.72 11.65 -12.85
CA ILE A 384 -0.60 10.71 -12.97
C ILE A 384 0.39 11.15 -14.05
N SER A 385 1.68 10.89 -13.82
CA SER A 385 2.74 11.01 -14.83
C SER A 385 2.77 9.74 -15.67
N GLU A 386 1.91 9.67 -16.68
CA GLU A 386 1.74 8.47 -17.51
C GLU A 386 2.36 8.67 -18.90
N GLY A 387 2.88 7.59 -19.47
CA GLY A 387 3.40 7.62 -20.84
C GLY A 387 3.44 6.24 -21.47
N HIS A 388 3.49 6.26 -22.82
CA HIS A 388 3.54 5.06 -23.64
C HIS A 388 4.70 5.18 -24.63
N TYR A 389 5.63 4.22 -24.52
CA TYR A 389 6.73 4.10 -25.48
C TYR A 389 6.34 3.08 -26.52
N ILE A 390 6.20 3.54 -27.76
CA ILE A 390 5.85 2.72 -28.93
C ILE A 390 7.14 2.42 -29.66
N LEU A 391 7.48 1.15 -29.82
CA LEU A 391 8.83 0.74 -30.18
C LEU A 391 8.86 -0.55 -31.01
N ARG A 392 10.01 -0.82 -31.64
CA ARG A 392 10.27 -2.08 -32.31
C ARG A 392 10.71 -3.13 -31.29
N PRO A 393 10.49 -4.43 -31.55
CA PRO A 393 10.87 -5.51 -30.61
C PRO A 393 12.32 -5.42 -30.16
N GLU A 394 13.27 -5.13 -31.05
CA GLU A 394 14.69 -5.02 -30.73
C GLU A 394 15.08 -3.80 -29.89
N GLN A 395 14.17 -2.88 -29.66
CA GLN A 395 14.37 -1.70 -28.80
C GLN A 395 13.84 -1.93 -27.37
N LEU A 396 13.18 -3.07 -27.12
CA LEU A 396 12.42 -3.30 -25.90
C LEU A 396 13.30 -3.24 -24.64
N GLU A 397 14.46 -3.88 -24.64
CA GLU A 397 15.34 -3.91 -23.46
C GLU A 397 15.86 -2.51 -23.12
N ASP A 398 16.39 -1.79 -24.11
CA ASP A 398 16.93 -0.43 -23.92
C ASP A 398 15.86 0.54 -23.42
N GLU A 399 14.66 0.48 -24.02
CA GLU A 399 13.56 1.37 -23.63
C GLU A 399 12.97 0.99 -22.26
N PHE A 400 12.95 -0.29 -21.89
CA PHE A 400 12.55 -0.72 -20.55
C PHE A 400 13.55 -0.23 -19.51
N ARG A 401 14.86 -0.35 -19.78
CA ARG A 401 15.94 0.21 -18.96
C ARG A 401 15.75 1.72 -18.76
N ASN A 402 15.52 2.47 -19.83
CA ASN A 402 15.27 3.91 -19.78
C ASN A 402 14.06 4.26 -18.89
N CYS A 403 12.97 3.49 -18.99
CA CYS A 403 11.78 3.67 -18.13
C CYS A 403 12.09 3.42 -16.66
N LEU A 404 12.84 2.35 -16.35
CA LEU A 404 13.21 1.98 -14.98
C LEU A 404 14.16 3.03 -14.36
N GLU A 405 15.16 3.48 -15.11
CA GLU A 405 16.10 4.52 -14.66
C GLU A 405 15.37 5.84 -14.39
N LEU A 406 14.46 6.24 -15.28
CA LEU A 406 13.63 7.43 -15.10
C LEU A 406 12.78 7.34 -13.82
N ALA A 407 12.11 6.21 -13.59
CA ALA A 407 11.30 5.99 -12.41
C ALA A 407 12.16 6.00 -11.12
N LYS A 408 13.30 5.30 -11.12
CA LYS A 408 14.25 5.31 -10.01
C LYS A 408 14.76 6.71 -9.71
N TYR A 409 15.14 7.47 -10.74
CA TYR A 409 15.59 8.87 -10.57
C TYR A 409 14.50 9.75 -9.94
N CYS A 410 13.26 9.62 -10.41
CA CYS A 410 12.15 10.42 -9.86
C CYS A 410 11.88 10.05 -8.40
N LEU A 411 11.83 8.76 -8.07
CA LEU A 411 11.59 8.27 -6.71
C LEU A 411 12.74 8.62 -5.75
N ASP A 412 13.99 8.51 -6.21
CA ASP A 412 15.16 8.90 -5.41
C ASP A 412 15.17 10.39 -5.12
N THR A 413 14.91 11.23 -6.13
CA THR A 413 14.90 12.70 -5.96
C THR A 413 13.89 13.16 -4.91
N VAL A 414 12.72 12.53 -4.84
CA VAL A 414 11.72 12.84 -3.79
C VAL A 414 11.99 12.09 -2.48
N GLY A 415 12.95 11.16 -2.45
CA GLY A 415 13.37 10.40 -1.27
C GLY A 415 12.50 9.17 -0.95
N LEU A 416 11.76 8.63 -1.90
CA LEU A 416 10.91 7.45 -1.69
C LEU A 416 11.58 6.13 -2.10
N LEU A 417 12.62 6.16 -2.96
CA LEU A 417 13.21 4.95 -3.55
C LEU A 417 13.76 3.96 -2.51
N GLU A 418 14.35 4.45 -1.42
CA GLU A 418 14.96 3.61 -0.38
C GLU A 418 13.96 2.72 0.37
N ASP A 419 12.66 3.09 0.38
CA ASP A 419 11.58 2.33 1.00
C ASP A 419 10.77 1.52 -0.04
N CYS A 420 11.28 1.42 -1.28
CA CYS A 420 10.60 0.70 -2.34
C CYS A 420 11.15 -0.72 -2.50
N THR A 421 10.24 -1.63 -2.84
CA THR A 421 10.53 -2.99 -3.30
C THR A 421 10.02 -3.18 -4.73
N PHE A 422 10.54 -4.19 -5.43
CA PHE A 422 10.14 -4.47 -6.81
C PHE A 422 9.39 -5.78 -6.86
N ARG A 423 8.27 -5.81 -7.62
CA ARG A 423 7.45 -7.00 -7.80
C ARG A 423 7.22 -7.26 -9.28
N PHE A 424 7.65 -8.44 -9.72
CA PHE A 424 7.32 -8.94 -11.05
C PHE A 424 5.96 -9.62 -11.03
N SER A 425 4.96 -8.91 -11.51
CA SER A 425 3.56 -9.37 -11.52
C SER A 425 3.28 -10.17 -12.80
N GLN A 426 2.93 -11.43 -12.60
CA GLN A 426 2.73 -12.44 -13.64
C GLN A 426 1.26 -12.83 -13.77
N TRP A 427 0.90 -13.42 -14.91
CA TRP A 427 -0.41 -14.01 -15.10
C TRP A 427 -0.55 -15.36 -14.39
N ASP A 428 -1.78 -15.77 -14.15
CA ASP A 428 -2.11 -17.13 -13.73
C ASP A 428 -2.91 -17.83 -14.83
N PRO A 429 -2.35 -18.86 -15.50
CA PRO A 429 -3.07 -19.61 -16.52
C PRO A 429 -4.29 -20.36 -15.98
N ALA A 430 -4.36 -20.60 -14.67
CA ALA A 430 -5.47 -21.29 -14.01
C ALA A 430 -6.56 -20.32 -13.50
N ASN A 431 -6.44 -18.99 -13.75
CA ASN A 431 -7.43 -18.03 -13.27
C ASN A 431 -8.84 -18.32 -13.85
N PRO A 432 -9.84 -18.62 -12.99
CA PRO A 432 -11.18 -19.03 -13.44
C PRO A 432 -12.01 -17.86 -14.01
N LYS A 433 -11.57 -16.61 -13.80
CA LYS A 433 -12.32 -15.40 -14.21
C LYS A 433 -12.04 -14.97 -15.66
N ASN A 434 -11.21 -15.72 -16.39
CA ASN A 434 -10.82 -15.39 -17.76
C ASN A 434 -10.34 -13.93 -17.91
N LYS A 435 -9.54 -13.47 -16.94
CA LYS A 435 -9.08 -12.08 -16.79
C LYS A 435 -8.14 -11.65 -17.91
N TYR A 436 -7.41 -12.60 -18.51
CA TYR A 436 -6.27 -12.32 -19.37
C TYR A 436 -6.60 -12.46 -20.85
N GLU A 437 -6.13 -11.53 -21.64
CA GLU A 437 -6.26 -11.48 -23.09
C GLU A 437 -5.05 -12.12 -23.80
N GLY A 438 -5.25 -12.62 -25.03
CA GLY A 438 -4.19 -13.25 -25.82
C GLY A 438 -4.07 -14.76 -25.60
N THR A 439 -3.01 -15.35 -26.14
CA THR A 439 -2.72 -16.78 -26.04
C THR A 439 -1.69 -17.08 -24.95
N ALA A 440 -1.70 -18.32 -24.43
CA ALA A 440 -0.70 -18.76 -23.45
C ALA A 440 0.74 -18.55 -23.96
N GLU A 441 0.99 -18.84 -25.26
CA GLU A 441 2.30 -18.66 -25.88
C GLU A 441 2.75 -17.18 -25.85
N GLN A 442 1.84 -16.24 -26.12
CA GLN A 442 2.15 -14.79 -26.05
C GLN A 442 2.51 -14.38 -24.63
N TRP A 443 1.81 -14.90 -23.62
CA TRP A 443 2.10 -14.64 -22.21
C TRP A 443 3.44 -15.22 -21.77
N GLU A 444 3.74 -16.47 -22.17
CA GLU A 444 5.03 -17.10 -21.88
C GLU A 444 6.19 -16.30 -22.46
N ILE A 445 6.08 -15.85 -23.72
CA ILE A 445 7.09 -15.01 -24.38
C ILE A 445 7.24 -13.68 -23.65
N ALA A 446 6.14 -12.98 -23.35
CA ALA A 446 6.18 -11.68 -22.70
C ALA A 446 6.80 -11.75 -21.29
N GLN A 447 6.44 -12.78 -20.49
CA GLN A 447 7.00 -13.00 -19.16
C GLN A 447 8.48 -13.40 -19.21
N ALA A 448 8.86 -14.31 -20.12
CA ALA A 448 10.26 -14.70 -20.29
C ALA A 448 11.12 -13.50 -20.72
N THR A 449 10.61 -12.67 -21.62
CA THR A 449 11.30 -11.44 -22.06
C THR A 449 11.48 -10.47 -20.88
N MET A 450 10.42 -10.18 -20.12
CA MET A 450 10.52 -9.30 -18.96
C MET A 450 11.48 -9.86 -17.91
N LYS A 451 11.40 -11.18 -17.63
CA LYS A 451 12.32 -11.83 -16.69
C LYS A 451 13.78 -11.67 -17.11
N THR A 452 14.08 -11.93 -18.39
CA THR A 452 15.44 -11.74 -18.93
C THR A 452 15.92 -10.32 -18.73
N ILE A 453 15.09 -9.32 -19.09
CA ILE A 453 15.43 -7.89 -18.92
C ILE A 453 15.70 -7.56 -17.44
N LEU A 454 14.86 -8.02 -16.51
CA LEU A 454 15.04 -7.74 -15.09
C LEU A 454 16.30 -8.40 -14.52
N ASP A 455 16.59 -9.63 -14.93
CA ASP A 455 17.78 -10.38 -14.51
C ASP A 455 19.06 -9.70 -15.07
N ASP A 456 19.06 -9.29 -16.34
CA ASP A 456 20.18 -8.60 -17.00
C ASP A 456 20.44 -7.19 -16.40
N LEU A 457 19.39 -6.54 -15.91
CA LEU A 457 19.48 -5.28 -15.17
C LEU A 457 19.88 -5.44 -13.70
N GLY A 458 19.98 -6.67 -13.20
CA GLY A 458 20.29 -6.96 -11.80
C GLY A 458 19.23 -6.43 -10.82
N VAL A 459 17.96 -6.43 -11.22
CA VAL A 459 16.86 -5.99 -10.35
C VAL A 459 16.49 -7.12 -9.39
N GLU A 460 16.59 -6.89 -8.09
CA GLU A 460 16.04 -7.80 -7.08
C GLU A 460 14.52 -7.60 -7.01
N TYR A 461 13.75 -8.67 -7.23
CA TYR A 461 12.28 -8.62 -7.23
C TYR A 461 11.64 -9.84 -6.59
N THR A 462 10.43 -9.66 -6.11
CA THR A 462 9.50 -10.74 -5.72
C THR A 462 8.56 -11.06 -6.88
N ILE A 463 7.99 -12.27 -6.89
CA ILE A 463 7.00 -12.68 -7.92
C ILE A 463 5.60 -12.57 -7.34
N GLY A 464 4.70 -11.88 -8.05
CA GLY A 464 3.27 -11.83 -7.78
C GLY A 464 2.49 -12.59 -8.86
N ILE A 465 1.89 -13.73 -8.50
CA ILE A 465 1.07 -14.52 -9.41
C ILE A 465 -0.36 -13.97 -9.44
N ASP A 466 -0.99 -13.95 -10.62
CA ASP A 466 -2.34 -13.37 -10.87
C ASP A 466 -2.43 -11.85 -10.66
N GLU A 467 -1.29 -11.17 -10.64
CA GLU A 467 -1.22 -9.71 -10.44
C GLU A 467 -0.95 -8.93 -11.74
N ALA A 468 -0.71 -9.61 -12.88
CA ALA A 468 -0.48 -8.96 -14.16
C ALA A 468 -1.69 -8.13 -14.63
N ALA A 469 -1.45 -7.17 -15.53
CA ALA A 469 -2.51 -6.53 -16.29
C ALA A 469 -3.16 -7.54 -17.27
N PHE A 470 -4.38 -7.29 -17.71
CA PHE A 470 -5.07 -8.23 -18.61
C PHE A 470 -4.37 -8.37 -19.98
N TYR A 471 -3.50 -7.45 -20.35
CA TYR A 471 -2.79 -7.37 -21.63
C TYR A 471 -1.28 -7.61 -21.55
N GLY A 472 -0.71 -7.81 -20.37
CA GLY A 472 0.73 -8.09 -20.28
C GLY A 472 1.29 -8.09 -18.85
N PRO A 473 2.51 -8.64 -18.68
CA PRO A 473 3.22 -8.65 -17.41
C PRO A 473 3.69 -7.25 -17.03
N LYS A 474 3.94 -7.03 -15.74
CA LYS A 474 4.36 -5.74 -15.22
C LYS A 474 5.41 -5.83 -14.12
N LEU A 475 6.27 -4.84 -14.06
CA LEU A 475 7.10 -4.52 -12.91
C LEU A 475 6.39 -3.46 -12.08
N ASP A 476 6.00 -3.81 -10.87
CA ASP A 476 5.45 -2.89 -9.90
C ASP A 476 6.53 -2.46 -8.91
N ILE A 477 6.73 -1.14 -8.77
CA ILE A 477 7.55 -0.56 -7.71
C ILE A 477 6.60 -0.28 -6.55
N GLN A 478 6.75 -1.08 -5.49
CA GLN A 478 5.92 -1.05 -4.30
C GLN A 478 6.55 -0.12 -3.26
N TYR A 479 5.74 0.67 -2.60
CA TYR A 479 6.14 1.51 -1.47
C TYR A 479 5.45 1.02 -0.21
N LYS A 480 6.21 0.86 0.87
CA LYS A 480 5.69 0.46 2.16
C LYS A 480 5.32 1.71 2.97
N ASN A 481 4.03 1.92 3.19
CA ASN A 481 3.54 3.08 3.94
C ASN A 481 3.85 2.98 5.44
N VAL A 482 3.55 4.04 6.21
CA VAL A 482 3.84 4.10 7.65
C VAL A 482 3.14 3.02 8.48
N PHE A 483 2.07 2.42 7.98
CA PHE A 483 1.37 1.30 8.60
C PHE A 483 1.92 -0.07 8.19
N GLY A 484 2.97 -0.10 7.36
CA GLY A 484 3.59 -1.32 6.88
C GLY A 484 2.92 -1.94 5.65
N LYS A 485 1.82 -1.36 5.13
CA LYS A 485 1.13 -1.85 3.94
C LYS A 485 1.89 -1.46 2.68
N GLU A 486 2.06 -2.40 1.77
CA GLU A 486 2.63 -2.15 0.45
C GLU A 486 1.55 -1.69 -0.53
N ASP A 487 1.82 -0.60 -1.23
CA ASP A 487 0.99 -0.06 -2.30
C ASP A 487 1.85 0.20 -3.55
N THR A 488 1.32 -0.09 -4.73
CA THR A 488 2.03 0.20 -5.98
C THR A 488 2.12 1.70 -6.22
N LEU A 489 3.34 2.20 -6.34
CA LEU A 489 3.61 3.62 -6.59
C LEU A 489 3.86 3.89 -8.07
N VAL A 490 4.69 3.07 -8.70
CA VAL A 490 5.05 3.15 -10.12
C VAL A 490 4.88 1.77 -10.77
N THR A 491 4.44 1.74 -12.02
CA THR A 491 4.31 0.51 -12.80
C THR A 491 4.94 0.69 -14.17
N ILE A 492 5.66 -0.34 -14.65
CA ILE A 492 6.18 -0.46 -16.01
C ILE A 492 5.67 -1.77 -16.59
N GLN A 493 4.94 -1.71 -17.71
CA GLN A 493 4.26 -2.88 -18.30
C GLN A 493 4.70 -3.07 -19.75
N ILE A 494 4.88 -4.33 -20.15
CA ILE A 494 5.13 -4.70 -21.56
C ILE A 494 3.81 -5.16 -22.16
N ASP A 495 3.42 -4.55 -23.28
CA ASP A 495 2.21 -4.85 -24.02
C ASP A 495 2.58 -5.23 -25.46
N MET A 496 2.27 -6.46 -25.82
CA MET A 496 2.47 -7.02 -27.16
C MET A 496 1.14 -7.25 -27.91
N LEU A 497 0.00 -6.84 -27.32
CA LEU A 497 -1.33 -7.18 -27.81
C LEU A 497 -2.12 -5.97 -28.33
N LEU A 498 -2.16 -4.87 -27.60
CA LEU A 498 -3.07 -3.76 -27.89
C LEU A 498 -2.71 -3.03 -29.18
N ALA A 499 -1.44 -3.01 -29.58
CA ALA A 499 -1.05 -2.44 -30.87
C ALA A 499 -1.78 -3.09 -32.04
N GLN A 500 -1.91 -4.42 -32.03
CA GLN A 500 -2.62 -5.16 -33.06
C GLN A 500 -4.14 -4.86 -33.02
N ARG A 501 -4.75 -4.79 -31.83
CA ARG A 501 -6.19 -4.48 -31.69
C ARG A 501 -6.55 -3.11 -32.23
N PHE A 502 -5.66 -2.14 -32.07
CA PHE A 502 -5.83 -0.77 -32.59
C PHE A 502 -5.40 -0.61 -34.04
N GLY A 503 -4.89 -1.68 -34.69
CA GLY A 503 -4.36 -1.60 -36.05
C GLY A 503 -3.12 -0.70 -36.17
N MET A 504 -2.34 -0.61 -35.10
CA MET A 504 -1.09 0.16 -35.11
C MET A 504 -0.03 -0.60 -35.89
N GLU A 505 0.44 -0.02 -37.00
CA GLU A 505 1.45 -0.60 -37.88
C GLU A 505 2.54 0.43 -38.24
N TYR A 506 3.77 -0.04 -38.38
CA TYR A 506 4.86 0.72 -38.95
C TYR A 506 5.47 -0.03 -40.14
N VAL A 507 6.04 0.70 -41.09
CA VAL A 507 6.80 0.11 -42.20
C VAL A 507 8.23 -0.12 -41.73
N ASP A 508 8.65 -1.39 -41.71
CA ASP A 508 9.98 -1.79 -41.27
C ASP A 508 11.03 -1.61 -42.38
N VAL A 509 12.31 -1.88 -42.06
CA VAL A 509 13.47 -1.72 -42.98
C VAL A 509 13.31 -2.53 -44.26
N ASP A 510 12.67 -3.70 -44.17
CA ASP A 510 12.40 -4.61 -45.28
C ASP A 510 11.17 -4.20 -46.13
N GLY A 511 10.51 -3.09 -45.79
CA GLY A 511 9.31 -2.61 -46.47
C GLY A 511 8.00 -3.32 -46.01
N THR A 512 8.08 -4.28 -45.09
CA THR A 512 6.90 -4.95 -44.57
C THR A 512 6.25 -4.12 -43.45
N LYS A 513 4.95 -4.33 -43.22
CA LYS A 513 4.22 -3.74 -42.10
C LYS A 513 4.30 -4.65 -40.90
N LYS A 514 4.63 -4.09 -39.73
CA LYS A 514 4.74 -4.79 -38.47
C LYS A 514 4.00 -4.04 -37.37
N ASN A 515 3.50 -4.75 -36.37
CA ASN A 515 2.94 -4.14 -35.17
C ASN A 515 4.07 -3.76 -34.22
N PRO A 516 4.06 -2.55 -33.63
CA PRO A 516 5.00 -2.19 -32.60
C PRO A 516 4.68 -2.87 -31.26
N TYR A 517 5.68 -2.95 -30.37
CA TYR A 517 5.46 -3.21 -28.94
C TYR A 517 5.22 -1.90 -28.22
N ILE A 518 4.58 -1.98 -27.04
CA ILE A 518 4.28 -0.82 -26.23
C ILE A 518 4.78 -1.05 -24.80
N ILE A 519 5.47 -0.05 -24.24
CA ILE A 519 5.73 0.00 -22.81
C ILE A 519 4.79 1.05 -22.20
N HIS A 520 3.92 0.62 -21.30
CA HIS A 520 3.17 1.53 -20.44
C HIS A 520 4.03 1.84 -19.22
N ARG A 521 4.21 3.10 -18.92
CA ARG A 521 5.06 3.50 -17.80
C ARG A 521 4.51 4.70 -17.06
N THR A 522 4.89 4.83 -15.79
CA THR A 522 4.77 6.07 -15.03
C THR A 522 6.15 6.51 -14.54
N SER A 523 6.40 7.82 -14.42
CA SER A 523 7.68 8.35 -13.93
C SER A 523 7.70 8.50 -12.42
N LEU A 524 6.65 9.12 -11.85
CA LEU A 524 6.49 9.32 -10.40
C LEU A 524 5.19 8.69 -9.88
N GLY A 525 4.36 8.15 -10.78
CA GLY A 525 3.05 7.62 -10.47
C GLY A 525 1.99 8.71 -10.27
N CYS A 526 1.02 8.44 -9.40
CA CYS A 526 -0.06 9.35 -9.06
C CYS A 526 0.43 10.44 -8.10
N TYR A 527 0.27 11.71 -8.47
CA TYR A 527 0.77 12.85 -7.68
C TYR A 527 0.07 12.99 -6.32
N GLU A 528 -1.21 12.70 -6.23
CA GLU A 528 -1.97 12.72 -4.97
C GLU A 528 -1.44 11.64 -4.01
N ARG A 529 -1.21 10.42 -4.50
CA ARG A 529 -0.63 9.30 -3.74
C ARG A 529 0.80 9.61 -3.32
N THR A 530 1.61 10.15 -4.21
CA THR A 530 2.99 10.58 -3.90
C THR A 530 3.00 11.67 -2.83
N LEU A 531 2.10 12.65 -2.90
CA LEU A 531 1.96 13.67 -1.85
C LEU A 531 1.62 13.02 -0.49
N ALA A 532 0.70 12.04 -0.45
CA ALA A 532 0.38 11.32 0.78
C ALA A 532 1.64 10.70 1.40
N TYR A 533 2.41 9.96 0.60
CA TYR A 533 3.62 9.30 1.10
C TYR A 533 4.73 10.28 1.51
N LEU A 534 4.85 11.41 0.83
CA LEU A 534 5.78 12.46 1.23
C LEU A 534 5.37 13.09 2.57
N LEU A 535 4.07 13.33 2.79
CA LEU A 535 3.56 13.81 4.08
C LEU A 535 3.84 12.81 5.20
N GLU A 536 3.67 11.52 4.96
CA GLU A 536 3.97 10.45 5.91
C GLU A 536 5.48 10.33 6.17
N LYS A 537 6.30 10.22 5.13
CA LYS A 537 7.76 10.06 5.26
C LYS A 537 8.40 11.20 6.01
N TYR A 538 8.07 12.41 5.63
CA TYR A 538 8.65 13.62 6.23
C TYR A 538 7.86 14.16 7.41
N ALA A 539 6.81 13.48 7.88
CA ALA A 539 5.91 13.96 8.93
C ALA A 539 5.44 15.41 8.70
N GLY A 540 5.12 15.75 7.45
CA GLY A 540 4.74 17.08 6.98
C GLY A 540 5.90 18.06 6.78
N ALA A 541 7.12 17.71 7.18
CA ALA A 541 8.31 18.56 7.06
C ALA A 541 9.02 18.36 5.71
N LEU A 542 8.34 18.66 4.59
CA LEU A 542 8.83 18.42 3.24
C LEU A 542 10.23 19.05 2.99
N PRO A 543 11.08 18.47 2.12
CA PRO A 543 12.32 19.08 1.65
C PRO A 543 12.10 20.49 1.13
N LEU A 544 13.12 21.34 1.21
CA LEU A 544 13.05 22.76 0.84
C LEU A 544 12.42 22.97 -0.55
N TRP A 545 12.88 22.23 -1.54
CA TRP A 545 12.43 22.39 -2.93
C TRP A 545 10.96 22.00 -3.16
N LEU A 546 10.40 21.08 -2.34
CA LEU A 546 8.99 20.67 -2.36
C LEU A 546 8.10 21.51 -1.44
N SER A 547 8.67 22.23 -0.48
CA SER A 547 7.88 23.01 0.48
C SER A 547 7.04 24.08 -0.21
N PRO A 548 5.73 24.18 0.08
CA PRO A 548 4.86 25.19 -0.54
C PRO A 548 5.27 26.62 -0.17
N GLU A 549 5.86 26.80 0.99
CA GLU A 549 6.54 28.01 1.46
C GLU A 549 7.94 27.61 1.92
N GLN A 550 8.97 28.26 1.38
CA GLN A 550 10.37 27.89 1.61
C GLN A 550 11.04 28.74 2.68
N VAL A 551 10.68 30.01 2.69
CA VAL A 551 11.20 31.00 3.64
C VAL A 551 10.06 31.85 4.14
N ARG A 552 10.02 32.07 5.47
CA ARG A 552 9.12 33.06 6.09
C ARG A 552 9.95 34.16 6.74
N ILE A 553 9.65 35.40 6.40
CA ILE A 553 10.36 36.57 6.95
C ILE A 553 9.49 37.19 8.04
N LEU A 554 10.09 37.38 9.22
CA LEU A 554 9.43 37.84 10.45
C LEU A 554 9.99 39.20 10.91
N PRO A 555 9.51 40.35 10.38
CA PRO A 555 9.92 41.65 10.89
C PRO A 555 9.41 41.82 12.32
N ILE A 556 10.31 42.33 13.22
CA ILE A 556 10.01 42.64 14.63
C ILE A 556 9.40 44.02 14.75
N THR A 557 9.93 44.98 13.98
CA THR A 557 9.57 46.39 14.01
C THR A 557 9.04 46.86 12.67
N ASP A 558 8.28 47.94 12.64
CA ASP A 558 7.81 48.54 11.38
C ASP A 558 8.98 49.00 10.48
N ARG A 559 10.12 49.41 11.06
CA ARG A 559 11.33 49.78 10.30
C ARG A 559 11.93 48.61 9.51
N ALA A 560 11.77 47.37 9.99
CA ALA A 560 12.28 46.19 9.31
C ALA A 560 11.36 45.72 8.17
N LYS A 561 10.16 46.26 7.99
CA LYS A 561 9.19 45.82 6.96
C LYS A 561 9.71 46.04 5.54
N ASP A 562 10.25 47.24 5.26
CA ASP A 562 10.77 47.55 3.91
C ASP A 562 11.94 46.65 3.55
N TYR A 563 12.81 46.34 4.53
CA TYR A 563 13.93 45.43 4.37
C TYR A 563 13.41 44.00 4.12
N ALA A 564 12.42 43.54 4.90
CA ALA A 564 11.78 42.25 4.71
C ALA A 564 11.18 42.08 3.31
N GLU A 565 10.43 43.08 2.82
CA GLU A 565 9.83 43.09 1.50
C GLU A 565 10.91 43.08 0.38
N SER A 566 12.02 43.82 0.59
CA SER A 566 13.13 43.80 -0.35
C SER A 566 13.80 42.42 -0.47
N ILE A 567 13.96 41.70 0.65
CA ILE A 567 14.48 40.34 0.68
C ILE A 567 13.48 39.40 0.01
N ALA A 568 12.19 39.51 0.34
CA ALA A 568 11.14 38.69 -0.26
C ALA A 568 11.12 38.83 -1.78
N LYS A 569 11.21 40.06 -2.29
CA LYS A 569 11.28 40.30 -3.73
C LYS A 569 12.48 39.62 -4.38
N ARG A 570 13.65 39.66 -3.76
CA ARG A 570 14.86 39.00 -4.29
C ARG A 570 14.64 37.48 -4.43
N PHE A 571 14.02 36.82 -3.47
CA PHE A 571 13.69 35.41 -3.55
C PHE A 571 12.62 35.14 -4.61
N ASP A 572 11.61 36.01 -4.72
CA ASP A 572 10.56 35.88 -5.77
C ASP A 572 11.16 36.01 -7.19
N ASP A 573 12.08 36.96 -7.40
CA ASP A 573 12.83 37.11 -8.67
C ASP A 573 13.64 35.85 -9.04
N MET A 574 13.96 34.97 -8.06
CA MET A 574 14.61 33.67 -8.22
C MET A 574 13.60 32.50 -8.25
N ASN A 575 12.31 32.77 -8.37
CA ASN A 575 11.22 31.79 -8.29
C ASN A 575 11.19 30.97 -7.01
N MET A 576 11.64 31.54 -5.89
CA MET A 576 11.53 30.95 -4.57
C MET A 576 10.23 31.41 -3.89
N ARG A 577 9.64 30.51 -3.10
CA ARG A 577 8.37 30.74 -2.42
C ARG A 577 8.62 31.32 -1.03
N VAL A 578 8.40 32.61 -0.89
CA VAL A 578 8.67 33.35 0.34
C VAL A 578 7.44 34.16 0.77
N THR A 579 7.26 34.31 2.06
CA THR A 579 6.22 35.20 2.63
C THR A 579 6.81 36.11 3.69
N VAL A 580 6.20 37.29 3.85
CA VAL A 580 6.50 38.22 4.92
C VAL A 580 5.33 38.24 5.90
N ASP A 581 5.59 37.92 7.16
CA ASP A 581 4.54 37.93 8.20
C ASP A 581 4.46 39.33 8.83
N ASN A 582 3.71 40.22 8.19
CA ASN A 582 3.48 41.57 8.61
C ASN A 582 2.40 41.73 9.71
N ARG A 583 1.86 40.62 10.25
CA ARG A 583 0.85 40.68 11.32
C ARG A 583 1.41 41.40 12.56
N ASN A 584 0.55 42.15 13.24
CA ASN A 584 0.92 42.81 14.50
C ASN A 584 0.83 41.79 15.67
N GLU A 585 1.77 40.85 15.69
CA GLU A 585 1.88 39.80 16.69
C GLU A 585 3.27 39.75 17.31
N LYS A 586 3.35 39.22 18.56
CA LYS A 586 4.64 39.03 19.22
C LYS A 586 5.55 38.10 18.43
N ILE A 587 6.81 38.41 18.30
CA ILE A 587 7.80 37.63 17.54
C ILE A 587 7.82 36.16 17.97
N GLY A 588 7.72 35.85 19.25
CA GLY A 588 7.66 34.47 19.74
C GLY A 588 6.44 33.69 19.22
N TYR A 589 5.30 34.36 19.03
CA TYR A 589 4.13 33.76 18.41
C TYR A 589 4.35 33.46 16.93
N LYS A 590 4.92 34.44 16.18
CA LYS A 590 5.24 34.24 14.74
C LYS A 590 6.24 33.10 14.53
N ILE A 591 7.27 33.00 15.37
CA ILE A 591 8.25 31.90 15.35
C ILE A 591 7.56 30.58 15.60
N ARG A 592 6.71 30.49 16.64
CA ARG A 592 5.97 29.26 16.94
C ARG A 592 5.05 28.83 15.79
N GLN A 593 4.37 29.77 15.15
CA GLN A 593 3.52 29.48 13.98
C GLN A 593 4.35 28.94 12.82
N ALA A 594 5.48 29.56 12.48
CA ALA A 594 6.38 29.08 11.43
C ALA A 594 6.89 27.64 11.71
N GLN A 595 7.18 27.33 12.97
CA GLN A 595 7.59 25.97 13.38
C GLN A 595 6.45 24.96 13.27
N LEU A 596 5.24 25.30 13.71
CA LEU A 596 4.06 24.42 13.61
C LEU A 596 3.70 24.15 12.16
N GLU A 597 3.80 25.12 11.28
CA GLU A 597 3.57 25.01 9.85
C GLU A 597 4.72 24.35 9.08
N LYS A 598 5.77 23.91 9.78
CA LYS A 598 6.93 23.19 9.21
C LYS A 598 7.70 23.97 8.15
N ILE A 599 7.73 25.30 8.25
CA ILE A 599 8.48 26.14 7.32
C ILE A 599 9.98 25.80 7.41
N PRO A 600 10.69 25.56 6.27
CA PRO A 600 12.10 25.17 6.27
C PRO A 600 13.04 26.21 6.90
N TYR A 601 12.90 27.46 6.45
CA TYR A 601 13.70 28.59 6.95
C TYR A 601 12.82 29.76 7.32
N PHE A 602 13.20 30.48 8.37
CA PHE A 602 12.60 31.77 8.67
C PHE A 602 13.63 32.75 9.20
N PHE A 603 13.46 34.02 8.80
CA PHE A 603 14.35 35.13 9.11
C PHE A 603 13.69 36.01 10.13
N ILE A 604 14.40 36.36 11.17
CA ILE A 604 13.97 37.32 12.17
C ILE A 604 14.74 38.62 11.90
N LEU A 605 14.01 39.72 11.69
CA LEU A 605 14.56 41.00 11.30
C LEU A 605 14.19 42.08 12.32
N GLY A 606 15.18 42.58 13.02
CA GLY A 606 15.09 43.77 13.86
C GLY A 606 15.87 44.95 13.24
N ASP A 607 15.99 46.04 13.98
CA ASP A 607 16.71 47.25 13.53
C ASP A 607 18.19 46.95 13.26
N LYS A 608 18.81 46.06 14.06
CA LYS A 608 20.19 45.65 13.89
C LYS A 608 20.44 44.92 12.57
N GLU A 609 19.56 43.98 12.23
CA GLU A 609 19.66 43.23 10.96
C GLU A 609 19.54 44.18 9.76
N VAL A 610 18.70 45.20 9.86
CA VAL A 610 18.58 46.25 8.82
C VAL A 610 19.88 47.07 8.68
N GLU A 611 20.47 47.52 9.81
CA GLU A 611 21.69 48.32 9.81
C GLU A 611 22.90 47.54 9.29
N ASP A 612 23.04 46.27 9.71
CA ASP A 612 24.21 45.44 9.40
C ASP A 612 24.05 44.66 8.06
N ASN A 613 22.92 44.78 7.37
CA ASN A 613 22.55 43.98 6.18
C ASN A 613 22.69 42.46 6.41
N THR A 614 22.17 42.00 7.55
CA THR A 614 22.17 40.61 7.99
C THR A 614 20.76 40.09 8.18
N VAL A 615 20.61 38.78 8.42
CA VAL A 615 19.38 38.14 8.86
C VAL A 615 19.68 37.25 10.07
N SER A 616 18.83 37.25 11.07
CA SER A 616 18.86 36.26 12.13
C SER A 616 18.14 35.01 11.60
N LEU A 617 18.94 34.02 11.19
CA LEU A 617 18.49 32.84 10.47
C LEU A 617 18.03 31.74 11.44
N ARG A 618 16.88 31.17 11.18
CA ARG A 618 16.44 29.92 11.81
C ARG A 618 16.12 28.85 10.77
N SER A 619 16.57 27.66 11.07
CA SER A 619 16.26 26.44 10.29
C SER A 619 15.29 25.56 11.09
N ARG A 620 14.34 24.95 10.41
CA ARG A 620 13.47 23.93 10.99
C ARG A 620 14.27 22.76 11.56
N LYS A 621 15.36 22.37 10.89
CA LYS A 621 16.21 21.22 11.23
C LYS A 621 17.19 21.57 12.37
N ASP A 622 17.86 22.70 12.28
CA ASP A 622 19.03 23.03 13.13
C ASP A 622 18.70 24.08 14.21
N GLY A 623 17.49 24.64 14.21
CA GLY A 623 17.09 25.66 15.18
C GLY A 623 17.61 27.03 14.86
N ASP A 624 18.11 27.77 15.89
CA ASP A 624 18.65 29.12 15.78
C ASP A 624 20.10 29.07 15.29
N LEU A 625 20.35 29.63 14.12
CA LEU A 625 21.67 29.72 13.48
C LEU A 625 22.35 31.09 13.67
N GLY A 626 21.67 32.02 14.34
CA GLY A 626 22.18 33.36 14.63
C GLY A 626 22.16 34.30 13.43
N ALA A 627 22.82 35.46 13.61
CA ALA A 627 22.91 36.46 12.57
C ALA A 627 23.95 36.08 11.51
N SER A 628 23.57 36.18 10.24
CA SER A 628 24.42 35.86 9.10
C SER A 628 24.27 36.94 8.01
N PRO A 629 25.31 37.19 7.20
CA PRO A 629 25.20 38.05 6.03
C PRO A 629 24.09 37.60 5.09
N LEU A 630 23.26 38.52 4.63
CA LEU A 630 22.11 38.21 3.76
C LEU A 630 22.53 37.44 2.50
N GLU A 631 23.65 37.86 1.85
CA GLU A 631 24.12 37.22 0.61
C GLU A 631 24.48 35.74 0.80
N ASP A 632 25.15 35.41 1.90
CA ASP A 632 25.56 34.05 2.22
C ASP A 632 24.33 33.15 2.45
N VAL A 633 23.32 33.68 3.14
CA VAL A 633 22.07 32.96 3.42
C VAL A 633 21.28 32.71 2.13
N ILE A 634 21.17 33.74 1.27
CA ILE A 634 20.50 33.59 -0.03
C ILE A 634 21.23 32.52 -0.87
N ALA A 635 22.57 32.65 -0.99
CA ALA A 635 23.35 31.67 -1.79
C ALA A 635 23.18 30.23 -1.28
N LYS A 636 23.20 30.02 0.05
CA LYS A 636 22.98 28.74 0.69
C LYS A 636 21.61 28.15 0.31
N ILE A 637 20.54 28.91 0.52
CA ILE A 637 19.17 28.45 0.33
C ILE A 637 18.87 28.18 -1.16
N VAL A 638 19.34 29.05 -2.05
CA VAL A 638 19.20 28.88 -3.50
C VAL A 638 19.93 27.63 -3.97
N LYS A 639 21.15 27.39 -3.48
CA LYS A 639 21.92 26.18 -3.80
C LYS A 639 21.19 24.91 -3.34
N GLU A 640 20.74 24.87 -2.08
CA GLU A 640 19.98 23.74 -1.53
C GLU A 640 18.71 23.44 -2.33
N ASN A 641 17.98 24.48 -2.72
CA ASN A 641 16.80 24.36 -3.57
C ASN A 641 17.13 23.82 -4.98
N ALA A 642 18.21 24.30 -5.60
CA ALA A 642 18.64 23.85 -6.94
C ALA A 642 19.12 22.40 -6.94
N GLU A 643 19.83 21.97 -5.91
CA GLU A 643 20.33 20.62 -5.72
C GLU A 643 19.22 19.63 -5.27
N LYS A 644 18.02 20.12 -4.98
CA LYS A 644 16.89 19.34 -4.43
C LYS A 644 17.30 18.53 -3.20
N ALA A 645 18.08 19.14 -2.30
CA ALA A 645 18.55 18.50 -1.08
C ALA A 645 17.39 18.02 -0.20
N ARG A 646 17.61 16.89 0.50
CA ARG A 646 16.63 16.19 1.38
C ARG A 646 16.92 16.39 2.84
#